data_5b8782b04d045e68519040fba6ed6fc8
#
_entry.id   5b8782b04d045e68519040fba6ed6fc8
#
_cell.length_a   1.000
_cell.length_b   1.000
_cell.length_c   1.000
_cell.angle_alpha   90.00
_cell.angle_beta   90.00
_cell.angle_gamma   90.00
#
_symmetry.space_group_name_H-M   'P 1'
#
loop_
_entity.id
_entity.type
_entity.pdbx_description
1 polymer ?
#
loop_
_entity_poly.entity_id
_entity_poly.type
_entity_poly.pdbx_seq_one_letter_code
_entity_poly.pdbx_strand_id
1 'polypeptide(L)'
;MAALTRVQSIRERLDETLKTHRNEIVALLTRIEGKGKGILQHHQIIAEFEAIPEEIRKILAGGAFSEVLRSTQEAIVLPPWVALAVRPRPGVWEYVRVNVQVLVVEELRVAEYLHFKEELVDGGSNGNFVLELDFEPFSASFPRPTLSKYIGNGVEFLNRHLSAKLFHDKESLHPLLAFLKVHCHKGKNMMLNDRIQNLDSLQYVLRKAEEYLSSLKPETPYSQFEHKFQEIGLERGWGNTAERVLQMIQLLLDLLEAPDPCTLETFLGRIPMVFNVVIMSPHGYFAQDNVLGYPDTGGQVVYILDQVRALENEMLLRIKQQGLDIIPRILIITRLLPDAVGTTCGQRLEKVYGSEHCDILRVPFRGEKGMVRKWISRFEVWPYLETYTEDVAAEIAKELQGKPDLIIGNYSDGNVVASLLAHKLGVTECTIAHALEKTKYPDSDIYWKKFDEKYHFSCQFTADLFAMNHTDFIITSTFQEIAGSKDTVGQYESHTAFTLPGLYRVVHGIDVFDPKFDIVSPGADESIYFPYTEEKLRLTSFHEEIEELLYSPVENDEHLCVLKDRSKPILFTMARLDRVKNLTGLVEWYGKNTKLRELANLVVVGGDRRKESKDIEEQAEMKKMYNHIEKYNLNGQFRWISSQMNRVRNGELYRYICDTKGAFVQPALYEAFGLTVVEAMTCGLPTFATCNGGPAEIIVHGKSGFHIDPYHGVQAAELLVDFFEKCKADPTYWDKISQGGLQRIQEKYTWKIYSQRLLTLTGVYGFWKHVSNLDHRESRRYLEMFYALKYRKLADSVPLTIE
;
A
#
# COMPACT_ATOMS: atom_id res chain seq x y z
N MET A 1 0.06 28.86 33.28
CA MET A 1 0.92 27.64 33.25
C MET A 1 0.01 26.48 33.52
N ALA A 2 -0.48 25.80 32.49
CA ALA A 2 -1.16 24.52 32.67
C ALA A 2 -0.11 23.49 33.04
N ALA A 3 -0.26 22.85 34.20
CA ALA A 3 0.60 21.77 34.63
C ALA A 3 0.52 20.68 33.55
N LEU A 4 1.64 20.37 32.91
CA LEU A 4 1.78 19.19 32.09
C LEU A 4 1.55 17.99 33.00
N THR A 5 0.34 17.42 32.94
CA THR A 5 0.03 16.15 33.60
C THR A 5 0.98 15.11 33.01
N ARG A 6 1.90 14.61 33.81
CA ARG A 6 2.82 13.53 33.47
C ARG A 6 1.95 12.32 33.06
N VAL A 7 2.11 11.85 31.82
CA VAL A 7 1.45 10.64 31.35
C VAL A 7 2.09 9.47 32.12
N GLN A 8 1.27 8.72 32.87
CA GLN A 8 1.72 7.52 33.58
C GLN A 8 2.16 6.44 32.57
N SER A 9 3.29 5.78 32.86
CA SER A 9 3.75 4.62 32.08
C SER A 9 2.81 3.44 32.27
N ILE A 10 2.85 2.47 31.35
CA ILE A 10 2.07 1.22 31.46
C ILE A 10 2.40 0.47 32.76
N ARG A 11 3.69 0.45 33.14
CA ARG A 11 4.11 -0.10 34.41
C ARG A 11 3.42 0.58 35.61
N GLU A 12 3.42 1.92 35.64
CA GLU A 12 2.78 2.68 36.74
C GLU A 12 1.29 2.39 36.82
N ARG A 13 0.59 2.27 35.69
CA ARG A 13 -0.84 1.93 35.62
C ARG A 13 -1.13 0.50 36.12
N LEU A 14 -0.28 -0.45 35.74
CA LEU A 14 -0.40 -1.84 36.25
C LEU A 14 -0.14 -1.93 37.75
N ASP A 15 0.89 -1.25 38.23
CA ASP A 15 1.20 -1.20 39.68
C ASP A 15 0.07 -0.56 40.49
N GLU A 16 -0.54 0.50 39.98
CA GLU A 16 -1.71 1.14 40.63
C GLU A 16 -2.92 0.20 40.65
N THR A 17 -3.19 -0.49 39.52
CA THR A 17 -4.30 -1.43 39.42
C THR A 17 -4.08 -2.64 40.36
N LEU A 18 -2.86 -3.15 40.48
CA LEU A 18 -2.51 -4.21 41.42
C LEU A 18 -2.70 -3.79 42.90
N LYS A 19 -2.51 -2.49 43.20
CA LYS A 19 -2.76 -1.94 44.53
C LYS A 19 -4.25 -1.73 44.85
N THR A 20 -5.04 -1.32 43.83
CA THR A 20 -6.44 -0.93 43.98
C THR A 20 -7.43 -2.06 43.69
N HIS A 21 -7.12 -2.95 42.75
CA HIS A 21 -8.00 -4.02 42.24
C HIS A 21 -7.23 -5.34 42.05
N ARG A 22 -6.54 -5.72 43.15
CA ARG A 22 -5.64 -6.88 43.17
C ARG A 22 -6.32 -8.19 42.75
N ASN A 23 -7.48 -8.48 43.36
CA ASN A 23 -8.16 -9.75 43.13
C ASN A 23 -8.70 -9.86 41.69
N GLU A 24 -9.19 -8.77 41.17
CA GLU A 24 -9.76 -8.67 39.83
C GLU A 24 -8.68 -8.87 38.73
N ILE A 25 -7.52 -8.22 38.86
CA ILE A 25 -6.43 -8.37 37.91
C ILE A 25 -5.79 -9.75 38.02
N VAL A 26 -5.68 -10.32 39.23
CA VAL A 26 -5.16 -11.68 39.42
C VAL A 26 -6.08 -12.70 38.76
N ALA A 27 -7.40 -12.52 38.85
CA ALA A 27 -8.36 -13.40 38.18
C ALA A 27 -8.13 -13.46 36.67
N LEU A 28 -7.86 -12.33 36.03
CA LEU A 28 -7.53 -12.27 34.59
C LEU A 28 -6.15 -12.88 34.29
N LEU A 29 -5.11 -12.49 35.04
CA LEU A 29 -3.74 -12.97 34.82
C LEU A 29 -3.61 -14.48 35.03
N THR A 30 -4.30 -15.04 36.03
CA THR A 30 -4.33 -16.49 36.30
C THR A 30 -5.02 -17.24 35.12
N ARG A 31 -6.07 -16.66 34.52
CA ARG A 31 -6.69 -17.26 33.34
C ARG A 31 -5.75 -17.27 32.15
N ILE A 32 -5.04 -16.15 31.92
CA ILE A 32 -4.02 -16.04 30.88
C ILE A 32 -2.88 -17.03 31.11
N GLU A 33 -2.32 -17.09 32.34
CA GLU A 33 -1.31 -18.07 32.72
C GLU A 33 -1.78 -19.51 32.55
N GLY A 34 -3.05 -19.78 32.87
CA GLY A 34 -3.68 -21.12 32.74
C GLY A 34 -3.78 -21.64 31.30
N LYS A 35 -3.57 -20.80 30.31
CA LYS A 35 -3.44 -21.26 28.91
C LYS A 35 -2.14 -22.04 28.66
N GLY A 36 -1.19 -21.94 29.59
CA GLY A 36 0.11 -22.58 29.45
C GLY A 36 1.08 -21.77 28.58
N LYS A 37 2.28 -22.34 28.41
CA LYS A 37 3.35 -21.73 27.62
C LYS A 37 2.91 -21.42 26.18
N GLY A 38 2.95 -20.16 25.77
CA GLY A 38 2.53 -19.75 24.44
C GLY A 38 2.39 -18.25 24.23
N ILE A 39 1.87 -17.87 23.07
CA ILE A 39 1.57 -16.47 22.68
C ILE A 39 0.06 -16.33 22.56
N LEU A 40 -0.49 -15.26 23.13
CA LEU A 40 -1.87 -14.84 22.96
C LEU A 40 -1.89 -13.54 22.15
N GLN A 41 -2.63 -13.53 21.05
CA GLN A 41 -2.88 -12.36 20.24
C GLN A 41 -3.95 -11.46 20.88
N HIS A 42 -4.03 -10.20 20.49
CA HIS A 42 -4.98 -9.23 21.03
C HIS A 42 -6.41 -9.78 21.17
N HIS A 43 -6.99 -10.35 20.14
CA HIS A 43 -8.35 -10.89 20.17
C HIS A 43 -8.52 -12.05 21.18
N GLN A 44 -7.48 -12.84 21.42
CA GLN A 44 -7.49 -13.92 22.40
C GLN A 44 -7.44 -13.37 23.84
N ILE A 45 -6.65 -12.30 24.07
CA ILE A 45 -6.57 -11.60 25.34
C ILE A 45 -7.93 -10.99 25.69
N ILE A 46 -8.57 -10.35 24.71
CA ILE A 46 -9.92 -9.78 24.89
C ILE A 46 -10.94 -10.89 25.17
N ALA A 47 -10.88 -12.02 24.49
CA ALA A 47 -11.76 -13.16 24.77
C ALA A 47 -11.61 -13.69 26.20
N GLU A 48 -10.39 -13.76 26.74
CA GLU A 48 -10.18 -14.16 28.16
C GLU A 48 -10.71 -13.11 29.13
N PHE A 49 -10.60 -11.83 28.79
CA PHE A 49 -11.22 -10.75 29.57
C PHE A 49 -12.76 -10.83 29.57
N GLU A 50 -13.36 -11.10 28.42
CA GLU A 50 -14.81 -11.26 28.30
C GLU A 50 -15.34 -12.49 29.03
N ALA A 51 -14.53 -13.51 29.20
CA ALA A 51 -14.88 -14.75 29.92
C ALA A 51 -14.81 -14.67 31.45
N ILE A 52 -14.31 -13.57 32.03
CA ILE A 52 -14.36 -13.35 33.49
C ILE A 52 -15.75 -12.88 33.91
N PRO A 53 -16.15 -13.10 35.22
CA PRO A 53 -17.45 -12.64 35.72
C PRO A 53 -17.70 -11.15 35.45
N GLU A 54 -18.94 -10.79 35.10
CA GLU A 54 -19.32 -9.43 34.70
C GLU A 54 -19.01 -8.37 35.77
N GLU A 55 -19.12 -8.73 37.06
CA GLU A 55 -18.81 -7.83 38.17
C GLU A 55 -17.33 -7.42 38.15
N ILE A 56 -16.42 -8.40 37.97
CA ILE A 56 -14.96 -8.17 37.87
C ILE A 56 -14.64 -7.37 36.59
N ARG A 57 -15.27 -7.75 35.49
CA ARG A 57 -15.08 -7.07 34.20
C ARG A 57 -15.44 -5.60 34.25
N LYS A 58 -16.58 -5.25 34.91
CA LYS A 58 -17.01 -3.84 35.08
C LYS A 58 -16.00 -3.01 35.87
N ILE A 59 -15.40 -3.60 36.91
CA ILE A 59 -14.39 -2.94 37.74
C ILE A 59 -13.15 -2.64 36.89
N LEU A 60 -12.62 -3.64 36.17
CA LEU A 60 -11.41 -3.49 35.34
C LEU A 60 -11.66 -2.58 34.13
N ALA A 61 -12.86 -2.62 33.53
CA ALA A 61 -13.22 -1.78 32.39
C ALA A 61 -13.36 -0.29 32.71
N GLY A 62 -13.62 0.06 33.97
CA GLY A 62 -13.78 1.44 34.45
C GLY A 62 -12.48 2.16 34.85
N GLY A 63 -11.33 1.45 34.92
CA GLY A 63 -10.08 1.97 35.44
C GLY A 63 -8.96 2.15 34.39
N ALA A 64 -7.78 2.58 34.87
CA ALA A 64 -6.57 2.73 34.07
C ALA A 64 -6.14 1.43 33.34
N PHE A 65 -6.50 0.28 33.88
CA PHE A 65 -6.22 -1.03 33.29
C PHE A 65 -6.98 -1.27 31.98
N SER A 66 -8.17 -0.70 31.84
CA SER A 66 -8.95 -0.83 30.58
C SER A 66 -8.15 -0.35 29.36
N GLU A 67 -7.38 0.71 29.52
CA GLU A 67 -6.55 1.27 28.46
C GLU A 67 -5.35 0.37 28.17
N VAL A 68 -4.72 -0.20 29.20
CA VAL A 68 -3.65 -1.20 29.06
C VAL A 68 -4.15 -2.42 28.31
N LEU A 69 -5.30 -2.96 28.69
CA LEU A 69 -5.90 -4.14 28.07
C LEU A 69 -6.20 -3.92 26.58
N ARG A 70 -6.85 -2.78 26.25
CA ARG A 70 -7.17 -2.44 24.87
C ARG A 70 -5.93 -2.18 24.01
N SER A 71 -4.86 -1.69 24.61
CA SER A 71 -3.61 -1.38 23.91
C SER A 71 -2.65 -2.56 23.82
N THR A 72 -2.90 -3.66 24.55
CA THR A 72 -2.06 -4.86 24.52
C THR A 72 -2.28 -5.62 23.21
N GLN A 73 -1.23 -5.74 22.41
CA GLN A 73 -1.28 -6.43 21.12
C GLN A 73 -0.91 -7.91 21.24
N GLU A 74 -0.05 -8.24 22.19
CA GLU A 74 0.46 -9.60 22.37
C GLU A 74 0.74 -9.85 23.86
N ALA A 75 0.45 -11.05 24.32
CA ALA A 75 0.87 -11.55 25.64
C ALA A 75 1.66 -12.85 25.50
N ILE A 76 2.84 -12.90 26.10
CA ILE A 76 3.68 -14.09 26.14
C ILE A 76 3.54 -14.74 27.50
N VAL A 77 3.15 -16.00 27.52
CA VAL A 77 2.95 -16.77 28.74
C VAL A 77 4.09 -17.75 28.94
N LEU A 78 4.88 -17.53 29.97
CA LEU A 78 5.94 -18.41 30.45
C LEU A 78 5.80 -18.48 31.98
N PRO A 79 4.94 -19.37 32.51
CA PRO A 79 4.65 -19.41 33.95
C PRO A 79 5.91 -19.43 34.83
N PRO A 80 5.98 -18.63 35.91
CA PRO A 80 4.93 -17.78 36.46
C PRO A 80 4.84 -16.36 35.84
N TRP A 81 5.43 -16.12 34.70
CA TRP A 81 5.49 -14.81 34.07
C TRP A 81 4.52 -14.68 32.89
N VAL A 82 3.91 -13.51 32.81
CA VAL A 82 3.16 -13.03 31.61
C VAL A 82 3.78 -11.72 31.16
N ALA A 83 4.33 -11.69 29.97
CA ALA A 83 4.88 -10.46 29.35
C ALA A 83 3.90 -9.89 28.34
N LEU A 84 3.74 -8.57 28.34
CA LEU A 84 2.79 -7.84 27.51
C LEU A 84 3.54 -6.87 26.59
N ALA A 85 3.22 -6.91 25.28
CA ALA A 85 3.56 -5.88 24.33
C ALA A 85 2.39 -4.91 24.21
N VAL A 86 2.55 -3.72 24.75
CA VAL A 86 1.50 -2.70 24.82
C VAL A 86 1.79 -1.59 23.83
N ARG A 87 0.80 -1.24 23.03
CA ARG A 87 0.89 -0.21 21.97
C ARG A 87 -0.10 0.91 22.26
N PRO A 88 0.27 1.91 23.09
CA PRO A 88 -0.63 3.00 23.47
C PRO A 88 -1.15 3.81 22.28
N ARG A 89 -0.34 3.90 21.23
CA ARG A 89 -0.67 4.56 19.96
C ARG A 89 0.20 3.99 18.81
N PRO A 90 -0.21 4.15 17.56
CA PRO A 90 0.59 3.73 16.41
C PRO A 90 2.07 4.15 16.49
N GLY A 91 2.97 3.20 16.31
CA GLY A 91 4.43 3.41 16.34
C GLY A 91 5.05 3.54 17.73
N VAL A 92 4.28 3.50 18.83
CA VAL A 92 4.78 3.63 20.20
C VAL A 92 4.51 2.37 20.99
N TRP A 93 5.57 1.75 21.48
CA TRP A 93 5.52 0.47 22.18
C TRP A 93 6.11 0.58 23.57
N GLU A 94 5.47 -0.09 24.53
CA GLU A 94 5.96 -0.31 25.91
C GLU A 94 5.87 -1.81 26.21
N TYR A 95 6.89 -2.35 26.84
CA TYR A 95 6.97 -3.77 27.18
C TYR A 95 7.05 -3.93 28.69
N VAL A 96 6.22 -4.80 29.22
CA VAL A 96 6.17 -5.10 30.65
C VAL A 96 6.01 -6.59 30.89
N ARG A 97 6.52 -7.12 32.00
CA ARG A 97 6.18 -8.47 32.45
C ARG A 97 5.66 -8.46 33.87
N VAL A 98 4.74 -9.35 34.16
CA VAL A 98 4.11 -9.51 35.43
C VAL A 98 4.35 -10.94 35.94
N ASN A 99 4.88 -11.07 37.13
CA ASN A 99 4.92 -12.36 37.81
C ASN A 99 3.56 -12.59 38.48
N VAL A 100 2.82 -13.61 38.05
CA VAL A 100 1.44 -13.86 38.51
C VAL A 100 1.39 -14.34 39.97
N GLN A 101 2.44 -14.99 40.45
CA GLN A 101 2.49 -15.53 41.81
C GLN A 101 2.88 -14.48 42.84
N VAL A 102 3.94 -13.69 42.60
CA VAL A 102 4.43 -12.68 43.55
C VAL A 102 3.91 -11.27 43.25
N LEU A 103 3.23 -11.06 42.12
CA LEU A 103 2.59 -9.82 41.69
C LEU A 103 3.58 -8.64 41.54
N VAL A 104 4.73 -8.93 40.97
CA VAL A 104 5.75 -7.93 40.65
C VAL A 104 5.64 -7.57 39.18
N VAL A 105 5.65 -6.26 38.88
CA VAL A 105 5.64 -5.72 37.52
C VAL A 105 7.03 -5.16 37.17
N GLU A 106 7.58 -5.60 36.07
CA GLU A 106 8.88 -5.14 35.56
C GLU A 106 8.71 -4.55 34.14
N GLU A 107 9.32 -3.39 33.94
CA GLU A 107 9.44 -2.81 32.61
C GLU A 107 10.58 -3.51 31.86
N LEU A 108 10.37 -3.80 30.57
CA LEU A 108 11.35 -4.47 29.73
C LEU A 108 11.77 -3.54 28.60
N ARG A 109 13.05 -3.60 28.23
CA ARG A 109 13.50 -3.08 26.94
C ARG A 109 13.05 -4.03 25.83
N VAL A 110 12.92 -3.53 24.61
CA VAL A 110 12.52 -4.33 23.43
C VAL A 110 13.36 -5.61 23.28
N ALA A 111 14.68 -5.50 23.44
CA ALA A 111 15.59 -6.67 23.36
C ALA A 111 15.32 -7.72 24.46
N GLU A 112 14.97 -7.28 25.67
CA GLU A 112 14.63 -8.17 26.79
C GLU A 112 13.28 -8.87 26.57
N TYR A 113 12.30 -8.14 26.02
CA TYR A 113 11.02 -8.71 25.63
C TYR A 113 11.17 -9.77 24.52
N LEU A 114 11.94 -9.48 23.48
CA LEU A 114 12.21 -10.42 22.40
C LEU A 114 12.98 -11.65 22.87
N HIS A 115 13.96 -11.45 23.78
CA HIS A 115 14.67 -12.58 24.40
C HIS A 115 13.71 -13.48 25.20
N PHE A 116 12.81 -12.88 25.99
CA PHE A 116 11.77 -13.63 26.70
C PHE A 116 10.84 -14.39 25.74
N LYS A 117 10.50 -13.80 24.59
CA LYS A 117 9.72 -14.43 23.54
C LYS A 117 10.44 -15.62 22.90
N GLU A 118 11.75 -15.54 22.73
CA GLU A 118 12.58 -16.63 22.17
C GLU A 118 12.58 -17.89 23.05
N GLU A 119 12.37 -17.76 24.36
CA GLU A 119 12.27 -18.92 25.28
C GLU A 119 11.07 -19.83 24.98
N LEU A 120 10.10 -19.36 24.16
CA LEU A 120 9.00 -20.21 23.69
C LEU A 120 9.45 -21.26 22.67
N VAL A 121 10.55 -21.01 21.97
CA VAL A 121 11.08 -21.92 20.93
C VAL A 121 11.92 -23.00 21.58
N ASP A 122 11.72 -24.27 21.18
CA ASP A 122 12.49 -25.40 21.69
C ASP A 122 14.00 -25.20 21.52
N GLY A 123 14.71 -25.27 22.62
CA GLY A 123 16.14 -25.04 22.69
C GLY A 123 16.52 -23.56 22.84
N GLY A 124 15.64 -22.76 23.46
CA GLY A 124 15.91 -21.35 23.76
C GLY A 124 17.36 -21.15 24.18
N SER A 125 17.96 -20.10 23.80
CA SER A 125 19.38 -19.70 23.83
C SER A 125 20.28 -20.46 24.80
N ASN A 126 20.66 -21.69 24.47
CA ASN A 126 21.74 -22.42 25.14
C ASN A 126 23.09 -21.72 24.85
N GLY A 127 23.24 -20.46 25.27
CA GLY A 127 24.45 -19.69 25.08
C GLY A 127 24.80 -19.29 23.64
N ASN A 128 23.94 -19.54 22.68
CA ASN A 128 24.14 -19.11 21.31
C ASN A 128 23.84 -17.60 21.21
N PHE A 129 24.87 -16.83 20.84
CA PHE A 129 24.71 -15.40 20.56
C PHE A 129 23.81 -15.22 19.34
N VAL A 130 22.64 -14.62 19.56
CA VAL A 130 21.78 -14.16 18.48
C VAL A 130 22.29 -12.80 18.04
N LEU A 131 22.52 -12.61 16.74
CA LEU A 131 22.91 -11.32 16.18
C LEU A 131 21.75 -10.34 16.40
N GLU A 132 21.98 -9.25 17.12
CA GLU A 132 21.04 -8.17 17.28
C GLU A 132 21.23 -7.12 16.19
N LEU A 133 20.15 -6.82 15.46
CA LEU A 133 20.12 -5.84 14.39
C LEU A 133 19.34 -4.62 14.85
N ASP A 134 19.99 -3.46 14.75
CA ASP A 134 19.40 -2.18 15.10
C ASP A 134 19.64 -1.20 13.94
N PHE A 135 18.54 -0.81 13.27
CA PHE A 135 18.60 0.15 12.17
C PHE A 135 18.36 1.60 12.62
N GLU A 136 18.03 1.83 13.90
CA GLU A 136 17.75 3.16 14.45
C GLU A 136 18.94 4.13 14.29
N PRO A 137 20.18 3.76 14.57
CA PRO A 137 21.32 4.68 14.43
C PRO A 137 21.52 5.20 13.01
N PHE A 138 21.05 4.46 12.00
CA PHE A 138 21.22 4.79 10.60
C PHE A 138 20.04 5.59 10.02
N SER A 139 18.91 5.63 10.73
CA SER A 139 17.75 6.47 10.39
C SER A 139 17.87 7.91 10.95
N ALA A 140 18.85 8.17 11.82
CA ALA A 140 18.97 9.40 12.61
C ALA A 140 19.60 10.59 11.84
N SER A 141 19.70 10.52 10.52
CA SER A 141 20.28 11.62 9.72
C SER A 141 19.44 12.90 9.70
N PHE A 142 18.21 12.86 10.21
CA PHE A 142 17.35 14.03 10.43
C PHE A 142 16.41 13.80 11.63
N PRO A 143 15.84 14.90 12.19
CA PRO A 143 14.93 14.81 13.31
C PRO A 143 13.71 13.97 12.99
N ARG A 144 13.34 13.05 13.89
CA ARG A 144 12.16 12.20 13.73
C ARG A 144 10.88 12.98 14.01
N PRO A 145 9.86 12.84 13.16
CA PRO A 145 8.52 13.27 13.54
C PRO A 145 8.02 12.44 14.73
N THR A 146 7.40 13.08 15.67
CA THR A 146 6.81 12.42 16.86
C THR A 146 5.30 12.45 16.87
N LEU A 147 4.70 13.20 15.96
CA LEU A 147 3.26 13.35 15.83
C LEU A 147 2.71 12.36 14.83
N SER A 148 1.68 11.63 15.21
CA SER A 148 1.01 10.61 14.38
C SER A 148 0.51 11.14 13.03
N LYS A 149 0.25 12.46 12.92
CA LYS A 149 -0.16 13.09 11.64
C LYS A 149 0.90 13.03 10.54
N TYR A 150 2.17 12.79 10.89
CA TYR A 150 3.25 12.65 9.89
C TYR A 150 3.46 11.21 9.43
N ILE A 151 2.86 10.23 10.09
CA ILE A 151 2.88 8.84 9.62
C ILE A 151 2.17 8.79 8.27
N GLY A 152 2.89 8.38 7.21
CA GLY A 152 2.36 8.36 5.84
C GLY A 152 2.20 9.72 5.18
N ASN A 153 2.72 10.78 5.79
CA ASN A 153 2.83 12.11 5.20
C ASN A 153 4.26 12.67 5.40
N GLY A 154 5.23 11.83 5.12
CA GLY A 154 6.64 12.11 5.36
C GLY A 154 7.16 13.30 4.59
N VAL A 155 6.69 13.48 3.36
CA VAL A 155 7.10 14.61 2.52
C VAL A 155 6.76 15.98 3.12
N GLU A 156 5.63 16.12 3.83
CA GLU A 156 5.30 17.39 4.51
C GLU A 156 6.35 17.72 5.58
N PHE A 157 6.75 16.71 6.35
CA PHE A 157 7.79 16.87 7.36
C PHE A 157 9.15 17.17 6.72
N LEU A 158 9.50 16.42 5.66
CA LEU A 158 10.76 16.58 4.94
C LEU A 158 10.89 17.97 4.32
N ASN A 159 9.85 18.49 3.69
CA ASN A 159 9.84 19.83 3.11
C ASN A 159 10.04 20.91 4.17
N ARG A 160 9.46 20.76 5.37
CA ARG A 160 9.70 21.69 6.49
C ARG A 160 11.14 21.64 6.97
N HIS A 161 11.70 20.44 7.07
CA HIS A 161 13.11 20.26 7.46
C HIS A 161 14.07 20.85 6.43
N LEU A 162 13.85 20.56 5.14
CA LEU A 162 14.64 21.11 4.03
C LEU A 162 14.56 22.64 3.98
N SER A 163 13.37 23.21 4.09
CA SER A 163 13.19 24.66 4.09
C SER A 163 13.90 25.33 5.25
N ALA A 164 13.84 24.76 6.46
CA ALA A 164 14.57 25.26 7.61
C ALA A 164 16.08 25.16 7.41
N LYS A 165 16.58 24.08 6.83
CA LYS A 165 18.00 23.86 6.52
C LYS A 165 18.50 24.88 5.48
N LEU A 166 17.71 25.15 4.42
CA LEU A 166 18.03 26.14 3.39
C LEU A 166 17.96 27.58 3.87
N PHE A 167 17.17 27.84 4.91
CA PHE A 167 16.99 29.21 5.47
C PHE A 167 18.12 29.66 6.43
N HIS A 168 18.98 28.75 6.86
CA HIS A 168 19.96 28.98 7.91
C HIS A 168 20.93 30.14 7.58
N ASP A 169 21.48 30.13 6.36
CA ASP A 169 22.32 31.18 5.80
C ASP A 169 22.34 31.13 4.26
N LYS A 170 23.01 32.08 3.63
CA LYS A 170 23.10 32.15 2.16
C LYS A 170 23.89 30.98 1.57
N GLU A 171 24.86 30.43 2.29
CA GLU A 171 25.66 29.29 1.83
C GLU A 171 24.86 28.02 1.83
N SER A 172 23.87 27.90 2.71
CA SER A 172 22.92 26.76 2.78
C SER A 172 22.08 26.59 1.53
N LEU A 173 22.00 27.57 0.63
CA LEU A 173 21.31 27.50 -0.67
C LEU A 173 22.17 26.90 -1.80
N HIS A 174 23.49 26.72 -1.59
CA HIS A 174 24.35 26.08 -2.60
C HIS A 174 23.90 24.70 -3.07
N PRO A 175 23.39 23.81 -2.22
CA PRO A 175 22.86 22.53 -2.66
C PRO A 175 21.71 22.65 -3.68
N LEU A 176 20.87 23.67 -3.56
CA LEU A 176 19.79 23.93 -4.51
C LEU A 176 20.35 24.35 -5.88
N LEU A 177 21.35 25.24 -5.90
CA LEU A 177 22.04 25.60 -7.14
C LEU A 177 22.74 24.41 -7.78
N ALA A 178 23.45 23.61 -6.97
CA ALA A 178 24.13 22.40 -7.45
C ALA A 178 23.12 21.39 -8.04
N PHE A 179 21.97 21.22 -7.38
CA PHE A 179 20.90 20.34 -7.87
C PHE A 179 20.33 20.80 -9.22
N LEU A 180 20.12 22.11 -9.41
CA LEU A 180 19.65 22.66 -10.69
C LEU A 180 20.63 22.41 -11.84
N LYS A 181 21.94 22.37 -11.56
CA LYS A 181 23.00 22.17 -12.57
C LYS A 181 23.19 20.72 -13.00
N VAL A 182 22.73 19.72 -12.22
CA VAL A 182 22.95 18.30 -12.58
C VAL A 182 21.96 17.79 -13.62
N HIS A 183 20.89 18.54 -13.93
CA HIS A 183 19.87 18.10 -14.86
C HIS A 183 20.33 18.24 -16.32
N CYS A 184 20.40 17.12 -17.01
CA CYS A 184 20.70 17.05 -18.42
C CYS A 184 19.95 15.92 -19.10
N HIS A 185 19.66 16.09 -20.40
CA HIS A 185 19.08 15.03 -21.23
C HIS A 185 19.90 14.86 -22.50
N LYS A 186 20.40 13.65 -22.77
CA LYS A 186 21.28 13.33 -23.93
C LYS A 186 22.43 14.33 -24.12
N GLY A 187 23.07 14.70 -22.97
CA GLY A 187 24.21 15.61 -22.95
C GLY A 187 23.90 17.11 -23.13
N LYS A 188 22.62 17.48 -23.20
CA LYS A 188 22.18 18.88 -23.20
C LYS A 188 21.73 19.28 -21.80
N ASN A 189 22.30 20.37 -21.28
CA ASN A 189 21.88 20.92 -20.00
C ASN A 189 20.44 21.41 -20.05
N MET A 190 19.73 21.26 -18.94
CA MET A 190 18.41 21.81 -18.69
C MET A 190 18.49 22.80 -17.51
N MET A 191 17.56 23.70 -17.42
CA MET A 191 17.44 24.76 -16.41
C MET A 191 18.58 25.77 -16.46
N LEU A 192 19.82 25.38 -16.17
CA LEU A 192 20.98 26.26 -16.08
C LEU A 192 22.12 25.78 -16.97
N ASN A 193 22.88 26.72 -17.54
CA ASN A 193 24.15 26.41 -18.22
C ASN A 193 25.36 26.92 -17.42
N ASP A 194 26.57 26.74 -17.96
CA ASP A 194 27.83 27.05 -17.29
C ASP A 194 28.08 28.54 -17.02
N ARG A 195 27.24 29.46 -17.50
CA ARG A 195 27.33 30.89 -17.23
C ARG A 195 26.92 31.25 -15.79
N ILE A 196 26.04 30.43 -15.21
CA ILE A 196 25.61 30.61 -13.81
C ILE A 196 26.61 29.90 -12.88
N GLN A 197 27.46 30.60 -12.19
CA GLN A 197 28.51 30.00 -11.35
C GLN A 197 28.19 30.01 -9.86
N ASN A 198 27.41 30.99 -9.38
CA ASN A 198 27.09 31.18 -7.97
C ASN A 198 25.68 31.76 -7.78
N LEU A 199 25.24 31.84 -6.53
CA LEU A 199 23.90 32.30 -6.16
C LEU A 199 23.65 33.76 -6.56
N ASP A 200 24.66 34.62 -6.45
CA ASP A 200 24.51 36.05 -6.82
C ASP A 200 24.26 36.21 -8.32
N SER A 201 25.00 35.45 -9.14
CA SER A 201 24.77 35.44 -10.60
C SER A 201 23.41 34.86 -10.94
N LEU A 202 22.94 33.80 -10.23
CA LEU A 202 21.61 33.23 -10.40
C LEU A 202 20.54 34.28 -10.06
N GLN A 203 20.56 34.88 -8.90
CA GLN A 203 19.58 35.89 -8.50
C GLN A 203 19.51 37.05 -9.49
N TYR A 204 20.68 37.56 -9.91
CA TYR A 204 20.74 38.64 -10.89
C TYR A 204 20.10 38.29 -12.23
N VAL A 205 20.38 37.08 -12.72
CA VAL A 205 19.81 36.57 -13.99
C VAL A 205 18.32 36.35 -13.87
N LEU A 206 17.84 35.76 -12.76
CA LEU A 206 16.41 35.53 -12.52
C LEU A 206 15.62 36.86 -12.47
N ARG A 207 16.15 37.90 -11.80
CA ARG A 207 15.53 39.22 -11.76
C ARG A 207 15.43 39.85 -13.15
N LYS A 208 16.50 39.77 -13.95
CA LYS A 208 16.48 40.23 -15.35
C LYS A 208 15.46 39.49 -16.21
N ALA A 209 15.37 38.19 -16.00
CA ALA A 209 14.40 37.34 -16.73
C ALA A 209 12.97 37.69 -16.33
N GLU A 210 12.69 37.91 -15.04
CA GLU A 210 11.41 38.36 -14.52
C GLU A 210 10.96 39.67 -15.14
N GLU A 211 11.84 40.69 -15.16
CA GLU A 211 11.57 41.98 -15.78
C GLU A 211 11.25 41.84 -17.29
N TYR A 212 12.07 41.04 -18.00
CA TYR A 212 11.86 40.81 -19.42
C TYR A 212 10.53 40.10 -19.71
N LEU A 213 10.23 39.00 -18.99
CA LEU A 213 9.00 38.22 -19.17
C LEU A 213 7.75 39.05 -18.85
N SER A 214 7.81 39.94 -17.86
CA SER A 214 6.71 40.83 -17.49
C SER A 214 6.35 41.81 -18.62
N SER A 215 7.25 42.05 -19.58
CA SER A 215 7.00 42.84 -20.78
C SER A 215 6.37 42.07 -21.93
N LEU A 216 6.31 40.73 -21.84
CA LEU A 216 5.78 39.88 -22.90
C LEU A 216 4.30 39.54 -22.63
N LYS A 217 3.59 39.09 -23.68
CA LYS A 217 2.25 38.52 -23.51
C LYS A 217 2.36 37.17 -22.83
N PRO A 218 1.45 36.83 -21.90
CA PRO A 218 1.50 35.58 -21.13
C PRO A 218 1.61 34.31 -21.99
N GLU A 219 0.93 34.27 -23.14
CA GLU A 219 0.87 33.12 -24.05
C GLU A 219 2.09 33.02 -24.98
N THR A 220 3.05 33.97 -24.93
CA THR A 220 4.22 33.97 -25.82
C THR A 220 4.97 32.65 -25.66
N PRO A 221 5.14 31.85 -26.75
CA PRO A 221 5.86 30.60 -26.70
C PRO A 221 7.33 30.77 -26.32
N TYR A 222 7.89 29.80 -25.56
CA TYR A 222 9.31 29.83 -25.13
C TYR A 222 10.28 29.99 -26.33
N SER A 223 9.99 29.38 -27.46
CA SER A 223 10.82 29.43 -28.66
C SER A 223 11.09 30.85 -29.19
N GLN A 224 10.23 31.82 -28.83
CA GLN A 224 10.43 33.22 -29.26
C GLN A 224 11.49 33.96 -28.45
N PHE A 225 11.77 33.50 -27.23
CA PHE A 225 12.74 34.16 -26.35
C PHE A 225 13.84 33.20 -25.83
N GLU A 226 13.88 31.97 -26.28
CA GLU A 226 14.88 30.94 -25.92
C GLU A 226 16.31 31.46 -26.08
N HIS A 227 16.63 32.10 -27.22
CA HIS A 227 17.97 32.61 -27.49
C HIS A 227 18.44 33.61 -26.44
N LYS A 228 17.58 34.54 -26.04
CA LYS A 228 17.90 35.53 -25.00
C LYS A 228 18.13 34.88 -23.63
N PHE A 229 17.37 33.83 -23.32
CA PHE A 229 17.51 33.09 -22.09
C PHE A 229 18.85 32.33 -22.04
N GLN A 230 19.23 31.67 -23.14
CA GLN A 230 20.52 30.99 -23.23
C GLN A 230 21.70 31.95 -23.11
N GLU A 231 21.60 33.14 -23.63
CA GLU A 231 22.65 34.21 -23.52
C GLU A 231 22.88 34.61 -22.06
N ILE A 232 21.84 34.62 -21.21
CA ILE A 232 21.96 34.97 -19.80
C ILE A 232 22.19 33.75 -18.88
N GLY A 233 22.21 32.55 -19.40
CA GLY A 233 22.54 31.34 -18.63
C GLY A 233 21.36 30.42 -18.29
N LEU A 234 20.16 30.69 -18.82
CA LEU A 234 18.96 29.90 -18.60
C LEU A 234 18.68 29.00 -19.83
N GLU A 235 18.60 27.70 -19.59
CA GLU A 235 18.29 26.69 -20.61
C GLU A 235 16.79 26.32 -20.59
N ARG A 236 16.37 25.38 -21.45
CA ARG A 236 15.00 24.85 -21.47
C ARG A 236 14.65 24.16 -20.15
N GLY A 237 13.37 24.08 -19.83
CA GLY A 237 12.85 23.39 -18.66
C GLY A 237 12.05 24.26 -17.70
N TRP A 238 12.07 25.58 -17.87
CA TRP A 238 11.34 26.51 -17.00
C TRP A 238 9.85 26.61 -17.32
N GLY A 239 9.45 26.40 -18.57
CA GLY A 239 8.08 26.49 -19.01
C GLY A 239 7.96 26.55 -20.53
N ASN A 240 6.75 26.33 -21.05
CA ASN A 240 6.45 26.39 -22.50
C ASN A 240 5.93 27.77 -22.94
N THR A 241 5.49 28.61 -22.02
CA THR A 241 5.00 29.99 -22.28
C THR A 241 5.66 30.98 -21.33
N ALA A 242 5.64 32.27 -21.71
CA ALA A 242 6.18 33.34 -20.87
C ALA A 242 5.58 33.36 -19.46
N GLU A 243 4.26 33.15 -19.32
CA GLU A 243 3.58 33.06 -18.03
C GLU A 243 4.13 31.92 -17.16
N ARG A 244 4.25 30.71 -17.72
CA ARG A 244 4.74 29.55 -16.94
C ARG A 244 6.21 29.69 -16.56
N VAL A 245 7.02 30.23 -17.44
CA VAL A 245 8.44 30.53 -17.14
C VAL A 245 8.52 31.58 -16.04
N LEU A 246 7.70 32.64 -16.11
CA LEU A 246 7.65 33.68 -15.08
C LEU A 246 7.25 33.10 -13.70
N GLN A 247 6.20 32.28 -13.67
CA GLN A 247 5.78 31.60 -12.42
C GLN A 247 6.90 30.75 -11.83
N MET A 248 7.63 30.00 -12.66
CA MET A 248 8.72 29.14 -12.18
C MET A 248 9.92 29.97 -11.66
N ILE A 249 10.25 31.08 -12.33
CA ILE A 249 11.28 32.02 -11.89
C ILE A 249 10.89 32.66 -10.56
N GLN A 250 9.64 33.10 -10.40
CA GLN A 250 9.14 33.69 -9.16
C GLN A 250 9.20 32.70 -8.00
N LEU A 251 8.80 31.42 -8.21
CA LEU A 251 8.94 30.37 -7.20
C LEU A 251 10.40 30.22 -6.72
N LEU A 252 11.36 30.25 -7.65
CA LEU A 252 12.77 30.14 -7.27
C LEU A 252 13.27 31.41 -6.57
N LEU A 253 12.88 32.58 -7.02
CA LEU A 253 13.22 33.85 -6.33
C LEU A 253 12.70 33.88 -4.90
N ASP A 254 11.45 33.46 -4.69
CA ASP A 254 10.85 33.34 -3.35
C ASP A 254 11.65 32.36 -2.47
N LEU A 255 12.05 31.21 -3.02
CA LEU A 255 12.89 30.25 -2.30
C LEU A 255 14.27 30.77 -1.95
N LEU A 256 14.88 31.60 -2.83
CA LEU A 256 16.19 32.20 -2.56
C LEU A 256 16.13 33.32 -1.53
N GLU A 257 14.97 33.94 -1.34
CA GLU A 257 14.73 34.99 -0.35
C GLU A 257 14.22 34.44 0.99
N ALA A 258 13.21 33.55 0.96
CA ALA A 258 12.57 33.00 2.13
C ALA A 258 12.06 31.57 1.83
N PRO A 259 12.89 30.54 1.97
CA PRO A 259 12.49 29.15 1.76
C PRO A 259 11.29 28.77 2.62
N ASP A 260 10.23 28.28 1.95
CA ASP A 260 9.00 27.83 2.57
C ASP A 260 8.63 26.43 2.02
N PRO A 261 8.05 25.54 2.86
CA PRO A 261 7.80 24.14 2.51
C PRO A 261 6.91 23.93 1.28
N CYS A 262 5.85 24.75 1.13
CA CYS A 262 4.90 24.61 0.02
C CYS A 262 5.52 25.08 -1.29
N THR A 263 6.22 26.19 -1.26
CA THR A 263 6.94 26.76 -2.42
C THR A 263 8.05 25.81 -2.86
N LEU A 264 8.80 25.22 -1.92
CA LEU A 264 9.84 24.23 -2.19
C LEU A 264 9.25 22.98 -2.88
N GLU A 265 8.18 22.40 -2.34
CA GLU A 265 7.53 21.24 -2.93
C GLU A 265 7.03 21.54 -4.36
N THR A 266 6.40 22.70 -4.54
CA THR A 266 5.88 23.10 -5.84
C THR A 266 7.00 23.28 -6.86
N PHE A 267 8.10 23.90 -6.46
CA PHE A 267 9.25 24.13 -7.32
C PHE A 267 9.94 22.81 -7.71
N LEU A 268 10.25 21.95 -6.73
CA LEU A 268 10.89 20.66 -6.95
C LEU A 268 10.03 19.74 -7.85
N GLY A 269 8.71 19.75 -7.67
CA GLY A 269 7.77 19.01 -8.50
C GLY A 269 7.69 19.48 -9.95
N ARG A 270 8.17 20.67 -10.27
CA ARG A 270 8.18 21.25 -11.62
C ARG A 270 9.52 21.13 -12.34
N ILE A 271 10.59 20.74 -11.65
CA ILE A 271 11.90 20.53 -12.25
C ILE A 271 11.84 19.37 -13.25
N PRO A 272 12.38 19.51 -14.49
CA PRO A 272 12.43 18.46 -15.48
C PRO A 272 13.48 17.40 -15.10
N MET A 273 13.04 16.27 -14.56
CA MET A 273 13.98 15.24 -14.09
C MET A 273 13.53 13.79 -14.30
N VAL A 274 12.26 13.55 -14.63
CA VAL A 274 11.74 12.18 -14.79
C VAL A 274 11.22 11.99 -16.22
N PHE A 275 11.98 11.27 -17.04
CA PHE A 275 11.66 10.94 -18.42
C PHE A 275 11.62 9.44 -18.67
N ASN A 276 12.36 8.66 -17.88
CA ASN A 276 12.46 7.21 -17.99
C ASN A 276 12.14 6.57 -16.65
N VAL A 277 11.11 5.72 -16.61
CA VAL A 277 10.68 5.03 -15.40
C VAL A 277 10.76 3.52 -15.61
N VAL A 278 11.28 2.81 -14.63
CA VAL A 278 11.33 1.35 -14.59
C VAL A 278 10.51 0.84 -13.41
N ILE A 279 9.64 -0.12 -13.67
CA ILE A 279 8.76 -0.74 -12.65
C ILE A 279 9.07 -2.23 -12.58
N MET A 280 9.44 -2.70 -11.39
CA MET A 280 9.86 -4.08 -11.14
C MET A 280 8.69 -4.91 -10.60
N SER A 281 8.40 -6.05 -11.24
CA SER A 281 7.40 -7.04 -10.79
C SER A 281 7.80 -8.44 -11.29
N PRO A 282 8.81 -9.10 -10.68
CA PRO A 282 9.41 -10.30 -11.25
C PRO A 282 8.60 -11.58 -11.09
N HIS A 283 7.81 -11.75 -10.01
CA HIS A 283 7.06 -12.99 -9.78
C HIS A 283 5.72 -13.05 -10.51
N GLY A 284 5.14 -14.25 -10.60
CA GLY A 284 3.83 -14.49 -11.19
C GLY A 284 3.82 -14.51 -12.71
N TYR A 285 2.61 -14.49 -13.26
CA TYR A 285 2.36 -14.34 -14.70
C TYR A 285 1.98 -12.90 -14.99
N PHE A 286 2.86 -12.14 -15.63
CA PHE A 286 2.58 -10.74 -15.93
C PHE A 286 2.28 -10.56 -17.43
N ALA A 287 1.01 -10.39 -17.76
CA ALA A 287 0.51 -10.07 -19.10
C ALA A 287 -0.79 -9.27 -19.00
N GLN A 288 -1.23 -8.71 -20.13
CA GLN A 288 -2.44 -7.88 -20.18
C GLN A 288 -3.70 -8.73 -20.23
N ASP A 289 -3.64 -9.90 -20.86
CA ASP A 289 -4.75 -10.80 -21.06
C ASP A 289 -4.45 -12.22 -20.56
N ASN A 290 -5.49 -12.96 -20.21
CA ASN A 290 -5.48 -14.40 -19.91
C ASN A 290 -4.57 -14.84 -18.75
N VAL A 291 -4.26 -13.95 -17.79
CA VAL A 291 -3.40 -14.29 -16.65
C VAL A 291 -4.08 -14.14 -15.29
N LEU A 292 -5.16 -13.35 -15.21
CA LEU A 292 -5.87 -13.15 -13.94
C LEU A 292 -6.43 -14.47 -13.42
N GLY A 293 -6.11 -14.79 -12.17
CA GLY A 293 -6.47 -16.06 -11.54
C GLY A 293 -5.40 -17.15 -11.63
N TYR A 294 -4.29 -16.93 -12.35
CA TYR A 294 -3.12 -17.80 -12.28
C TYR A 294 -2.38 -17.63 -10.93
N PRO A 295 -1.57 -18.62 -10.52
CA PRO A 295 -0.80 -18.54 -9.28
C PRO A 295 0.04 -17.28 -9.21
N ASP A 296 0.12 -16.68 -8.02
CA ASP A 296 0.85 -15.44 -7.74
C ASP A 296 0.50 -14.27 -8.68
N THR A 297 -0.68 -14.30 -9.28
CA THR A 297 -1.13 -13.31 -10.25
C THR A 297 -2.48 -12.74 -9.81
N GLY A 298 -2.53 -11.43 -9.58
CA GLY A 298 -3.71 -10.79 -9.02
C GLY A 298 -3.80 -9.31 -9.31
N GLY A 299 -4.35 -8.57 -8.35
CA GLY A 299 -4.59 -7.14 -8.44
C GLY A 299 -3.37 -6.28 -8.77
N GLN A 300 -2.14 -6.76 -8.49
CA GLN A 300 -0.91 -6.06 -8.84
C GLN A 300 -0.73 -5.83 -10.35
N VAL A 301 -1.13 -6.80 -11.18
CA VAL A 301 -1.03 -6.67 -12.65
C VAL A 301 -1.92 -5.51 -13.10
N VAL A 302 -3.15 -5.49 -12.62
CA VAL A 302 -4.11 -4.40 -12.89
C VAL A 302 -3.58 -3.06 -12.37
N TYR A 303 -3.10 -3.05 -11.12
CA TYR A 303 -2.52 -1.85 -10.50
C TYR A 303 -1.38 -1.26 -11.34
N ILE A 304 -0.41 -2.09 -11.74
CA ILE A 304 0.76 -1.63 -12.48
C ILE A 304 0.37 -1.17 -13.90
N LEU A 305 -0.54 -1.87 -14.58
CA LEU A 305 -0.99 -1.47 -15.92
C LEU A 305 -1.76 -0.15 -15.89
N ASP A 306 -2.61 0.07 -14.89
CA ASP A 306 -3.32 1.34 -14.73
C ASP A 306 -2.35 2.46 -14.30
N GLN A 307 -1.38 2.16 -13.42
CA GLN A 307 -0.33 3.08 -12.98
C GLN A 307 0.50 3.61 -14.15
N VAL A 308 0.96 2.74 -15.06
CA VAL A 308 1.84 3.18 -16.16
C VAL A 308 1.12 4.06 -17.16
N ARG A 309 -0.17 3.79 -17.43
CA ARG A 309 -0.99 4.67 -18.31
C ARG A 309 -1.17 6.05 -17.70
N ALA A 310 -1.44 6.11 -16.40
CA ALA A 310 -1.58 7.38 -15.69
C ALA A 310 -0.25 8.15 -15.61
N LEU A 311 0.85 7.44 -15.34
CA LEU A 311 2.19 8.05 -15.31
C LEU A 311 2.59 8.59 -16.68
N GLU A 312 2.36 7.85 -17.76
CA GLU A 312 2.62 8.34 -19.13
C GLU A 312 1.89 9.64 -19.41
N ASN A 313 0.59 9.70 -19.11
CA ASN A 313 -0.21 10.90 -19.32
C ASN A 313 0.33 12.10 -18.53
N GLU A 314 0.68 11.91 -17.26
CA GLU A 314 1.22 12.98 -16.44
C GLU A 314 2.63 13.40 -16.87
N MET A 315 3.48 12.46 -17.28
CA MET A 315 4.82 12.75 -17.79
C MET A 315 4.74 13.56 -19.09
N LEU A 316 3.90 13.17 -20.04
CA LEU A 316 3.67 13.90 -21.29
C LEU A 316 3.17 15.32 -21.02
N LEU A 317 2.23 15.48 -20.07
CA LEU A 317 1.74 16.79 -19.67
C LEU A 317 2.86 17.66 -19.07
N ARG A 318 3.64 17.13 -18.14
CA ARG A 318 4.76 17.88 -17.51
C ARG A 318 5.84 18.24 -18.50
N ILE A 319 6.26 17.33 -19.37
CA ILE A 319 7.26 17.58 -20.43
C ILE A 319 6.81 18.73 -21.33
N LYS A 320 5.54 18.68 -21.80
CA LYS A 320 4.95 19.76 -22.58
C LYS A 320 4.94 21.08 -21.82
N GLN A 321 4.52 21.06 -20.56
CA GLN A 321 4.46 22.25 -19.71
C GLN A 321 5.83 22.84 -19.39
N GLN A 322 6.88 22.02 -19.37
CA GLN A 322 8.27 22.43 -19.15
C GLN A 322 8.93 23.00 -20.44
N GLY A 323 8.24 22.98 -21.56
CA GLY A 323 8.77 23.46 -22.84
C GLY A 323 9.83 22.55 -23.44
N LEU A 324 9.73 21.25 -23.17
CA LEU A 324 10.68 20.23 -23.65
C LEU A 324 10.07 19.40 -24.77
N ASP A 325 10.94 18.91 -25.63
CA ASP A 325 10.62 17.98 -26.72
C ASP A 325 11.32 16.64 -26.44
N ILE A 326 10.83 15.95 -25.41
CA ILE A 326 11.37 14.69 -24.93
C ILE A 326 10.25 13.64 -24.96
N ILE A 327 10.56 12.47 -25.49
CA ILE A 327 9.64 11.32 -25.48
C ILE A 327 9.91 10.51 -24.21
N PRO A 328 8.93 10.40 -23.31
CA PRO A 328 9.10 9.58 -22.10
C PRO A 328 9.11 8.10 -22.43
N ARG A 329 9.70 7.28 -21.57
CA ARG A 329 9.68 5.82 -21.67
C ARG A 329 9.36 5.20 -20.30
N ILE A 330 8.45 4.24 -20.29
CA ILE A 330 8.14 3.44 -19.09
C ILE A 330 8.32 1.96 -19.44
N LEU A 331 9.16 1.27 -18.68
CA LEU A 331 9.39 -0.17 -18.82
C LEU A 331 8.87 -0.91 -17.58
N ILE A 332 7.94 -1.83 -17.79
CA ILE A 332 7.55 -2.81 -16.78
C ILE A 332 8.48 -4.01 -16.94
N ILE A 333 9.29 -4.28 -15.94
CA ILE A 333 10.23 -5.40 -15.95
C ILE A 333 9.60 -6.55 -15.19
N THR A 334 9.46 -7.68 -15.86
CA THR A 334 8.92 -8.90 -15.31
C THR A 334 9.65 -10.12 -15.82
N ARG A 335 9.28 -11.29 -15.35
CA ARG A 335 9.93 -12.53 -15.71
C ARG A 335 9.45 -13.06 -17.05
N LEU A 336 10.38 -13.53 -17.88
CA LEU A 336 10.10 -14.26 -19.11
C LEU A 336 9.70 -15.71 -18.79
N LEU A 337 8.55 -16.16 -19.29
CA LEU A 337 8.02 -17.51 -19.12
C LEU A 337 7.72 -18.13 -20.49
N PRO A 338 8.72 -18.73 -21.16
CA PRO A 338 8.54 -19.26 -22.51
C PRO A 338 7.48 -20.35 -22.64
N ASP A 339 7.27 -21.12 -21.56
CA ASP A 339 6.35 -22.27 -21.57
C ASP A 339 4.92 -21.91 -21.07
N ALA A 340 4.61 -20.64 -20.86
CA ALA A 340 3.28 -20.16 -20.44
C ALA A 340 2.33 -20.09 -21.65
N VAL A 341 1.86 -21.25 -22.12
CA VAL A 341 0.99 -21.37 -23.29
C VAL A 341 -0.33 -20.63 -23.09
N GLY A 342 -0.81 -19.96 -24.13
CA GLY A 342 -2.07 -19.18 -24.09
C GLY A 342 -1.92 -17.79 -23.49
N THR A 343 -0.71 -17.35 -23.15
CA THR A 343 -0.38 -16.02 -22.64
C THR A 343 0.72 -15.36 -23.47
N THR A 344 0.92 -14.06 -23.29
CA THR A 344 2.06 -13.32 -23.88
C THR A 344 3.33 -13.38 -23.03
N CYS A 345 3.32 -14.12 -21.90
CA CYS A 345 4.46 -14.17 -20.95
C CYS A 345 5.76 -14.73 -21.54
N GLY A 346 5.69 -15.40 -22.71
CA GLY A 346 6.85 -15.87 -23.47
C GLY A 346 7.46 -14.85 -24.45
N GLN A 347 6.82 -13.68 -24.62
CA GLN A 347 7.31 -12.62 -25.49
C GLN A 347 8.26 -11.70 -24.71
N ARG A 348 9.44 -11.40 -25.29
CA ARG A 348 10.42 -10.54 -24.62
C ARG A 348 9.92 -9.12 -24.42
N LEU A 349 9.30 -8.52 -25.43
CA LEU A 349 8.80 -7.15 -25.41
C LEU A 349 7.35 -7.11 -25.86
N GLU A 350 6.50 -6.43 -25.11
CA GLU A 350 5.07 -6.28 -25.40
C GLU A 350 4.65 -4.84 -25.12
N LYS A 351 3.93 -4.24 -26.05
CA LYS A 351 3.39 -2.89 -25.89
C LYS A 351 2.22 -2.88 -24.90
N VAL A 352 2.17 -1.91 -23.99
CA VAL A 352 1.03 -1.75 -23.10
C VAL A 352 -0.16 -1.15 -23.86
N TYR A 353 -1.34 -1.79 -23.75
CA TYR A 353 -2.56 -1.29 -24.37
C TYR A 353 -2.96 0.06 -23.80
N GLY A 354 -3.40 0.97 -24.70
CA GLY A 354 -3.80 2.31 -24.31
C GLY A 354 -2.64 3.23 -23.94
N SER A 355 -1.39 2.88 -24.31
CA SER A 355 -0.20 3.71 -24.15
C SER A 355 0.61 3.80 -25.44
N GLU A 356 1.39 4.87 -25.59
CA GLU A 356 2.31 5.05 -26.72
C GLU A 356 3.77 4.77 -26.33
N HIS A 357 4.13 4.95 -25.06
CA HIS A 357 5.53 4.94 -24.59
C HIS A 357 5.79 3.95 -23.44
N CYS A 358 4.85 3.02 -23.19
CA CYS A 358 4.98 2.00 -22.15
C CYS A 358 5.14 0.62 -22.79
N ASP A 359 6.11 -0.16 -22.31
CA ASP A 359 6.38 -1.51 -22.75
C ASP A 359 6.56 -2.47 -21.55
N ILE A 360 6.15 -3.72 -21.70
CA ILE A 360 6.48 -4.83 -20.81
C ILE A 360 7.73 -5.50 -21.36
N LEU A 361 8.82 -5.44 -20.61
CA LEU A 361 10.08 -6.09 -20.94
C LEU A 361 10.27 -7.31 -20.04
N ARG A 362 10.37 -8.48 -20.63
CA ARG A 362 10.52 -9.74 -19.90
C ARG A 362 11.95 -10.24 -19.96
N VAL A 363 12.50 -10.53 -18.79
CA VAL A 363 13.87 -11.02 -18.60
C VAL A 363 13.81 -12.41 -17.92
N PRO A 364 14.57 -13.42 -18.37
CA PRO A 364 14.48 -14.75 -17.79
C PRO A 364 15.19 -14.83 -16.43
N PHE A 365 14.73 -15.71 -15.55
CA PHE A 365 15.57 -16.23 -14.47
C PHE A 365 16.57 -17.24 -15.02
N ARG A 366 17.83 -17.11 -14.61
CA ARG A 366 18.93 -18.01 -15.01
C ARG A 366 19.56 -18.63 -13.78
N GLY A 367 19.70 -19.95 -13.78
CA GLY A 367 20.49 -20.71 -12.84
C GLY A 367 21.68 -21.36 -13.52
N GLU A 368 22.44 -22.17 -12.79
CA GLU A 368 23.62 -22.91 -13.32
C GLU A 368 23.29 -23.83 -14.51
N LYS A 369 22.05 -24.35 -14.56
CA LYS A 369 21.57 -25.25 -15.63
C LYS A 369 20.93 -24.53 -16.82
N GLY A 370 20.92 -23.20 -16.82
CA GLY A 370 20.34 -22.39 -17.87
C GLY A 370 19.11 -21.59 -17.45
N MET A 371 18.24 -21.27 -18.41
CA MET A 371 17.04 -20.45 -18.17
C MET A 371 15.93 -21.27 -17.53
N VAL A 372 15.31 -20.74 -16.48
CA VAL A 372 14.12 -21.32 -15.85
C VAL A 372 12.87 -20.96 -16.67
N ARG A 373 12.35 -21.92 -17.40
CA ARG A 373 11.32 -21.73 -18.44
C ARG A 373 9.90 -21.66 -17.89
N LYS A 374 9.62 -22.39 -16.78
CA LYS A 374 8.30 -22.53 -16.16
C LYS A 374 8.13 -21.56 -15.00
N TRP A 375 6.87 -21.34 -14.65
CA TRP A 375 6.55 -20.62 -13.41
C TRP A 375 7.11 -21.35 -12.19
N ILE A 376 7.62 -20.58 -11.24
CA ILE A 376 7.98 -21.00 -9.89
C ILE A 376 7.27 -20.10 -8.89
N SER A 377 7.01 -20.61 -7.69
CA SER A 377 6.35 -19.86 -6.63
C SER A 377 7.15 -18.62 -6.24
N ARG A 378 6.47 -17.55 -5.86
CA ARG A 378 7.10 -16.33 -5.32
C ARG A 378 7.97 -16.60 -4.10
N PHE A 379 7.77 -17.69 -3.41
CA PHE A 379 8.59 -18.10 -2.28
C PHE A 379 9.93 -18.74 -2.69
N GLU A 380 10.09 -19.11 -3.95
CA GLU A 380 11.28 -19.82 -4.50
C GLU A 380 12.13 -18.95 -5.41
N VAL A 381 11.79 -17.66 -5.60
CA VAL A 381 12.47 -16.76 -6.54
C VAL A 381 13.85 -16.28 -6.05
N TRP A 382 14.10 -16.33 -4.76
CA TRP A 382 15.22 -15.68 -4.07
C TRP A 382 16.61 -15.96 -4.66
N PRO A 383 16.99 -17.20 -4.98
CA PRO A 383 18.33 -17.50 -5.51
C PRO A 383 18.59 -16.95 -6.92
N TYR A 384 17.54 -16.53 -7.62
CA TYR A 384 17.67 -16.00 -8.98
C TYR A 384 17.78 -14.48 -9.04
N LEU A 385 17.40 -13.75 -7.98
CA LEU A 385 17.18 -12.31 -8.03
C LEU A 385 18.45 -11.49 -8.25
N GLU A 386 19.60 -11.92 -7.72
CA GLU A 386 20.88 -11.20 -7.91
C GLU A 386 21.34 -11.27 -9.38
N THR A 387 21.36 -12.47 -9.97
CA THR A 387 21.67 -12.66 -11.40
C THR A 387 20.65 -11.97 -12.29
N TYR A 388 19.38 -12.06 -11.94
CA TYR A 388 18.29 -11.36 -12.64
C TYR A 388 18.50 -9.85 -12.66
N THR A 389 18.97 -9.26 -11.56
CA THR A 389 19.27 -7.82 -11.48
C THR A 389 20.34 -7.41 -12.48
N GLU A 390 21.40 -8.23 -12.64
CA GLU A 390 22.45 -7.98 -13.63
C GLU A 390 21.91 -8.02 -15.07
N ASP A 391 21.10 -9.03 -15.37
CA ASP A 391 20.48 -9.18 -16.68
C ASP A 391 19.51 -8.04 -16.99
N VAL A 392 18.71 -7.65 -16.01
CA VAL A 392 17.78 -6.52 -16.10
C VAL A 392 18.53 -5.22 -16.37
N ALA A 393 19.64 -4.97 -15.66
CA ALA A 393 20.45 -3.76 -15.88
C ALA A 393 20.95 -3.67 -17.33
N ALA A 394 21.42 -4.79 -17.90
CA ALA A 394 21.88 -4.87 -19.29
C ALA A 394 20.74 -4.63 -20.30
N GLU A 395 19.56 -5.23 -20.07
CA GLU A 395 18.40 -5.08 -20.95
C GLU A 395 17.81 -3.66 -20.88
N ILE A 396 17.75 -3.04 -19.69
CA ILE A 396 17.33 -1.64 -19.53
C ILE A 396 18.26 -0.69 -20.27
N ALA A 397 19.59 -0.87 -20.12
CA ALA A 397 20.58 -0.03 -20.82
C ALA A 397 20.42 -0.10 -22.34
N LYS A 398 20.08 -1.27 -22.87
CA LYS A 398 19.82 -1.49 -24.30
C LYS A 398 18.53 -0.83 -24.78
N GLU A 399 17.43 -0.97 -24.01
CA GLU A 399 16.12 -0.43 -24.40
C GLU A 399 16.03 1.09 -24.22
N LEU A 400 16.57 1.64 -23.12
CA LEU A 400 16.54 3.08 -22.84
C LEU A 400 17.71 3.84 -23.46
N GLN A 401 18.75 3.15 -23.93
CA GLN A 401 20.03 3.75 -24.36
C GLN A 401 20.62 4.65 -23.27
N GLY A 402 20.43 4.26 -22.01
CA GLY A 402 20.82 5.01 -20.83
C GLY A 402 20.31 4.36 -19.55
N LYS A 403 20.23 5.15 -18.49
CA LYS A 403 19.66 4.72 -17.22
C LYS A 403 18.27 5.32 -16.99
N PRO A 404 17.42 4.70 -16.16
CA PRO A 404 16.17 5.31 -15.74
C PRO A 404 16.41 6.50 -14.79
N ASP A 405 15.38 7.33 -14.62
CA ASP A 405 15.35 8.44 -13.66
C ASP A 405 14.68 8.05 -12.35
N LEU A 406 13.79 7.04 -12.41
CA LEU A 406 13.06 6.48 -11.28
C LEU A 406 12.91 4.97 -11.44
N ILE A 407 13.13 4.23 -10.34
CA ILE A 407 12.85 2.80 -10.24
C ILE A 407 11.77 2.58 -9.19
N ILE A 408 10.72 1.84 -9.53
CA ILE A 408 9.62 1.48 -8.62
C ILE A 408 9.64 -0.03 -8.43
N GLY A 409 9.86 -0.48 -7.20
CA GLY A 409 9.75 -1.88 -6.83
C GLY A 409 8.33 -2.25 -6.38
N ASN A 410 7.91 -3.47 -6.67
CA ASN A 410 6.62 -4.00 -6.26
C ASN A 410 6.79 -5.37 -5.59
N TYR A 411 6.19 -5.57 -4.43
CA TYR A 411 6.35 -6.74 -3.57
C TYR A 411 7.78 -6.97 -3.07
N SER A 412 7.97 -7.92 -2.19
CA SER A 412 9.26 -8.20 -1.55
C SER A 412 10.38 -8.48 -2.57
N ASP A 413 10.13 -9.32 -3.56
CA ASP A 413 11.09 -9.70 -4.60
C ASP A 413 11.39 -8.55 -5.57
N GLY A 414 10.36 -7.84 -6.04
CA GLY A 414 10.53 -6.66 -6.89
C GLY A 414 11.22 -5.51 -6.17
N ASN A 415 10.95 -5.32 -4.88
CA ASN A 415 11.60 -4.30 -4.06
C ASN A 415 13.10 -4.59 -3.86
N VAL A 416 13.49 -5.86 -3.64
CA VAL A 416 14.91 -6.23 -3.56
C VAL A 416 15.63 -5.96 -4.88
N VAL A 417 15.06 -6.36 -6.01
CA VAL A 417 15.66 -6.12 -7.33
C VAL A 417 15.74 -4.62 -7.62
N ALA A 418 14.70 -3.84 -7.27
CA ALA A 418 14.69 -2.39 -7.41
C ALA A 418 15.80 -1.74 -6.58
N SER A 419 15.99 -2.17 -5.33
CA SER A 419 17.04 -1.66 -4.44
C SER A 419 18.45 -1.96 -4.98
N LEU A 420 18.70 -3.18 -5.43
CA LEU A 420 19.99 -3.56 -6.03
C LEU A 420 20.28 -2.78 -7.32
N LEU A 421 19.25 -2.63 -8.16
CA LEU A 421 19.36 -1.91 -9.42
C LEU A 421 19.56 -0.40 -9.20
N ALA A 422 18.81 0.20 -8.28
CA ALA A 422 18.93 1.61 -7.93
C ALA A 422 20.31 1.92 -7.34
N HIS A 423 20.83 1.04 -6.48
CA HIS A 423 22.18 1.15 -5.95
C HIS A 423 23.24 1.13 -7.06
N LYS A 424 23.15 0.14 -7.96
CA LYS A 424 24.07 -0.03 -9.09
C LYS A 424 24.08 1.16 -10.04
N LEU A 425 22.89 1.72 -10.34
CA LEU A 425 22.73 2.79 -11.35
C LEU A 425 22.78 4.20 -10.76
N GLY A 426 22.76 4.34 -9.42
CA GLY A 426 22.71 5.63 -8.74
C GLY A 426 21.41 6.40 -9.01
N VAL A 427 20.24 5.71 -8.99
CA VAL A 427 18.93 6.23 -9.37
C VAL A 427 18.04 6.34 -8.14
N THR A 428 17.08 7.27 -8.16
CA THR A 428 16.05 7.37 -7.12
C THR A 428 15.12 6.16 -7.16
N GLU A 429 14.83 5.62 -5.97
CA GLU A 429 14.06 4.40 -5.77
C GLU A 429 12.80 4.67 -4.95
N CYS A 430 11.71 4.06 -5.38
CA CYS A 430 10.45 3.94 -4.64
C CYS A 430 10.08 2.48 -4.46
N THR A 431 9.59 2.10 -3.28
CA THR A 431 9.08 0.76 -3.03
C THR A 431 7.60 0.76 -2.68
N ILE A 432 6.89 -0.27 -3.16
CA ILE A 432 5.48 -0.53 -2.87
C ILE A 432 5.37 -1.98 -2.43
N ALA A 433 4.97 -2.24 -1.18
CA ALA A 433 4.89 -3.61 -0.68
C ALA A 433 3.66 -4.36 -1.18
N HIS A 434 2.54 -3.69 -1.41
CA HIS A 434 1.20 -4.25 -1.64
C HIS A 434 0.71 -5.12 -0.49
N ALA A 435 1.51 -6.11 -0.07
CA ALA A 435 1.26 -6.94 1.10
C ALA A 435 2.59 -7.50 1.63
N LEU A 436 2.78 -7.44 2.93
CA LEU A 436 3.90 -8.07 3.64
C LEU A 436 3.43 -9.38 4.27
N GLU A 437 4.13 -10.47 4.01
CA GLU A 437 3.68 -11.82 4.39
C GLU A 437 3.65 -12.04 5.91
N LYS A 438 4.47 -11.31 6.66
CA LYS A 438 4.52 -11.44 8.14
C LYS A 438 3.16 -11.22 8.81
N THR A 439 2.35 -10.29 8.32
CA THR A 439 1.00 -10.04 8.86
C THR A 439 -0.03 -11.11 8.51
N LYS A 440 0.19 -11.83 7.41
CA LYS A 440 -0.67 -12.97 7.04
C LYS A 440 -0.43 -14.22 7.88
N TYR A 441 0.78 -14.34 8.43
CA TYR A 441 1.22 -15.49 9.23
C TYR A 441 1.72 -14.97 10.60
N PRO A 442 0.83 -14.68 11.57
CA PRO A 442 1.17 -13.95 12.81
C PRO A 442 2.31 -14.56 13.63
N ASP A 443 2.44 -15.89 13.62
CA ASP A 443 3.48 -16.59 14.40
C ASP A 443 4.74 -16.92 13.58
N SER A 444 4.83 -16.41 12.35
CA SER A 444 5.90 -16.76 11.41
C SER A 444 7.29 -16.26 11.83
N ASP A 445 7.37 -15.20 12.62
CA ASP A 445 8.63 -14.64 13.11
C ASP A 445 9.20 -15.38 14.32
N ILE A 446 8.40 -16.17 15.03
CA ILE A 446 8.87 -16.97 16.14
C ILE A 446 8.98 -18.47 15.78
N TYR A 447 8.00 -18.96 15.06
CA TYR A 447 7.97 -20.36 14.60
C TYR A 447 8.38 -20.50 13.11
N TRP A 448 9.25 -19.60 12.64
CA TRP A 448 9.66 -19.53 11.24
C TRP A 448 10.16 -20.87 10.69
N LYS A 449 10.81 -21.71 11.48
CA LYS A 449 11.26 -23.05 11.08
C LYS A 449 10.13 -23.96 10.60
N LYS A 450 8.90 -23.82 11.15
CA LYS A 450 7.73 -24.57 10.67
C LYS A 450 7.30 -24.17 9.27
N PHE A 451 7.56 -22.93 8.90
CA PHE A 451 7.12 -22.34 7.64
C PHE A 451 8.24 -22.26 6.62
N ASP A 452 9.51 -22.31 7.04
CA ASP A 452 10.67 -22.00 6.21
C ASP A 452 10.87 -22.99 5.07
N GLU A 453 10.60 -24.28 5.31
CA GLU A 453 10.68 -25.31 4.26
C GLU A 453 9.74 -25.01 3.06
N LYS A 454 8.58 -24.41 3.33
CA LYS A 454 7.55 -24.09 2.33
C LYS A 454 7.58 -22.65 1.83
N TYR A 455 7.82 -21.69 2.74
CA TYR A 455 7.63 -20.27 2.46
C TYR A 455 8.93 -19.45 2.49
N HIS A 456 10.04 -20.02 2.97
CA HIS A 456 11.34 -19.36 3.10
C HIS A 456 11.27 -17.99 3.80
N PHE A 457 10.50 -17.89 4.89
CA PHE A 457 10.28 -16.63 5.62
C PHE A 457 11.56 -16.02 6.19
N SER A 458 12.57 -16.85 6.53
CA SER A 458 13.88 -16.34 6.94
C SER A 458 14.52 -15.47 5.85
N CYS A 459 14.41 -15.90 4.62
CA CYS A 459 14.89 -15.14 3.46
C CYS A 459 14.01 -13.93 3.17
N GLN A 460 12.70 -14.12 3.13
CA GLN A 460 11.74 -13.07 2.78
C GLN A 460 11.76 -11.90 3.77
N PHE A 461 11.73 -12.16 5.08
CA PHE A 461 11.77 -11.09 6.08
C PHE A 461 13.09 -10.33 6.07
N THR A 462 14.20 -11.02 5.77
CA THR A 462 15.51 -10.39 5.58
C THR A 462 15.52 -9.49 4.33
N ALA A 463 14.90 -9.95 3.24
CA ALA A 463 14.70 -9.19 2.02
C ALA A 463 13.86 -7.92 2.25
N ASP A 464 12.75 -8.06 2.99
CA ASP A 464 11.88 -6.93 3.33
C ASP A 464 12.62 -5.87 4.15
N LEU A 465 13.38 -6.29 5.18
CA LEU A 465 14.21 -5.37 5.97
C LEU A 465 15.25 -4.63 5.12
N PHE A 466 15.90 -5.33 4.20
CA PHE A 466 16.86 -4.71 3.29
C PHE A 466 16.17 -3.65 2.42
N ALA A 467 15.12 -4.01 1.71
CA ALA A 467 14.43 -3.14 0.77
C ALA A 467 13.82 -1.90 1.45
N MET A 468 13.07 -2.09 2.57
CA MET A 468 12.41 -0.96 3.25
C MET A 468 13.38 0.02 3.90
N ASN A 469 14.62 -0.40 4.21
CA ASN A 469 15.65 0.48 4.75
C ASN A 469 16.53 1.10 3.65
N HIS A 470 16.67 0.45 2.49
CA HIS A 470 17.48 0.94 1.37
C HIS A 470 16.75 2.01 0.55
N THR A 471 15.45 1.88 0.35
CA THR A 471 14.65 2.76 -0.52
C THR A 471 14.71 4.23 -0.13
N ASP A 472 14.66 5.12 -1.11
CA ASP A 472 14.60 6.57 -0.88
C ASP A 472 13.23 6.99 -0.33
N PHE A 473 12.13 6.38 -0.79
CA PHE A 473 10.79 6.58 -0.24
C PHE A 473 9.88 5.37 -0.47
N ILE A 474 8.83 5.29 0.36
CA ILE A 474 7.86 4.19 0.35
C ILE A 474 6.49 4.76 0.07
N ILE A 475 5.80 4.21 -0.92
CA ILE A 475 4.39 4.48 -1.17
C ILE A 475 3.55 3.39 -0.56
N THR A 476 2.54 3.81 0.21
CA THR A 476 1.48 2.96 0.75
C THR A 476 0.13 3.45 0.28
N SER A 477 -0.84 2.56 0.23
CA SER A 477 -2.20 2.93 -0.18
C SER A 477 -3.01 3.54 0.96
N THR A 478 -2.68 3.21 2.21
CA THR A 478 -3.43 3.62 3.40
C THR A 478 -2.52 3.78 4.63
N PHE A 479 -3.00 4.51 5.64
CA PHE A 479 -2.36 4.60 6.94
C PHE A 479 -2.30 3.22 7.64
N GLN A 480 -3.35 2.40 7.49
CA GLN A 480 -3.40 1.07 8.10
C GLN A 480 -2.33 0.12 7.57
N GLU A 481 -1.89 0.28 6.33
CA GLU A 481 -0.75 -0.46 5.78
C GLU A 481 0.53 -0.15 6.55
N ILE A 482 0.75 1.10 6.95
CA ILE A 482 1.94 1.52 7.71
C ILE A 482 1.82 1.13 9.19
N ALA A 483 0.83 1.67 9.87
CA ALA A 483 0.71 1.67 11.33
C ALA A 483 -0.63 1.11 11.83
N GLY A 484 -1.38 0.43 11.00
CA GLY A 484 -2.60 -0.27 11.37
C GLY A 484 -3.72 0.64 11.90
N SER A 485 -4.55 0.06 12.75
CA SER A 485 -5.62 0.75 13.47
C SER A 485 -5.26 0.92 14.94
N LYS A 486 -6.21 1.40 15.74
CA LYS A 486 -6.06 1.44 17.19
C LYS A 486 -5.86 0.03 17.79
N ASP A 487 -6.51 -0.98 17.20
CA ASP A 487 -6.60 -2.33 17.75
C ASP A 487 -5.72 -3.35 17.01
N THR A 488 -5.12 -2.99 15.89
CA THR A 488 -4.29 -3.87 15.05
C THR A 488 -3.03 -3.19 14.55
N VAL A 489 -1.91 -3.93 14.58
CA VAL A 489 -0.60 -3.46 14.10
C VAL A 489 -0.58 -3.41 12.58
N GLY A 490 0.04 -2.38 12.00
CA GLY A 490 0.22 -2.24 10.56
C GLY A 490 1.25 -3.22 9.98
N GLN A 491 1.21 -3.38 8.66
CA GLN A 491 2.10 -4.30 7.96
C GLN A 491 3.58 -3.88 8.16
N TYR A 492 3.91 -2.63 7.91
CA TYR A 492 5.26 -2.11 8.14
C TYR A 492 5.62 -2.08 9.63
N GLU A 493 4.72 -1.62 10.49
CA GLU A 493 4.97 -1.57 11.94
C GLU A 493 5.29 -2.94 12.52
N SER A 494 4.77 -4.03 11.96
CA SER A 494 5.11 -5.40 12.35
C SER A 494 6.60 -5.74 12.20
N HIS A 495 7.33 -4.99 11.38
CA HIS A 495 8.78 -5.13 11.15
C HIS A 495 9.62 -4.22 12.07
N THR A 496 9.00 -3.47 12.98
CA THR A 496 9.72 -2.63 13.95
C THR A 496 10.58 -3.48 14.87
N ALA A 497 10.02 -4.55 15.43
CA ALA A 497 10.73 -5.44 16.35
C ALA A 497 10.24 -6.88 16.19
N PHE A 498 11.13 -7.81 15.94
CA PHE A 498 10.83 -9.25 15.85
C PHE A 498 12.09 -10.08 16.00
N THR A 499 11.93 -11.39 16.13
CA THR A 499 13.05 -12.32 16.28
C THR A 499 12.88 -13.51 15.34
N LEU A 500 14.01 -13.95 14.77
CA LEU A 500 14.19 -15.24 14.11
C LEU A 500 15.23 -16.03 14.91
N PRO A 501 14.83 -16.82 15.93
CA PRO A 501 15.74 -17.47 16.86
C PRO A 501 16.80 -18.31 16.15
N GLY A 502 18.08 -18.11 16.49
CA GLY A 502 19.21 -18.77 15.85
C GLY A 502 19.68 -18.11 14.56
N LEU A 503 18.99 -17.06 14.05
CA LEU A 503 19.44 -16.23 12.95
C LEU A 503 19.79 -14.82 13.42
N TYR A 504 18.79 -14.06 13.90
CA TYR A 504 18.95 -12.70 14.39
C TYR A 504 17.70 -12.18 15.12
N ARG A 505 17.90 -11.12 15.89
CA ARG A 505 16.88 -10.35 16.58
C ARG A 505 16.90 -8.93 16.04
N VAL A 506 15.74 -8.41 15.64
CA VAL A 506 15.57 -7.03 15.18
C VAL A 506 14.92 -6.23 16.29
N VAL A 507 15.61 -5.23 16.80
CA VAL A 507 15.11 -4.35 17.87
C VAL A 507 14.49 -3.07 17.33
N HIS A 508 15.01 -2.54 16.23
CA HIS A 508 14.45 -1.42 15.46
C HIS A 508 14.66 -1.68 13.97
N GLY A 509 13.72 -2.37 13.32
CA GLY A 509 13.84 -2.76 11.90
C GLY A 509 13.36 -1.68 10.95
N ILE A 510 12.26 -1.02 11.28
CA ILE A 510 11.71 0.14 10.58
C ILE A 510 11.03 1.07 11.58
N ASP A 511 11.15 2.37 11.35
CA ASP A 511 10.41 3.37 12.11
C ASP A 511 9.25 3.89 11.24
N VAL A 512 8.00 3.68 11.68
CA VAL A 512 6.81 4.17 10.96
C VAL A 512 6.70 5.70 10.94
N PHE A 513 7.47 6.38 11.80
CA PHE A 513 7.63 7.83 11.75
C PHE A 513 8.71 8.29 10.76
N ASP A 514 9.42 7.38 10.11
CA ASP A 514 10.43 7.76 9.09
C ASP A 514 9.75 8.58 7.98
N PRO A 515 10.26 9.77 7.65
CA PRO A 515 9.66 10.63 6.63
C PRO A 515 9.75 10.09 5.21
N LYS A 516 10.28 8.88 5.00
CA LYS A 516 10.19 8.17 3.71
C LYS A 516 8.80 7.61 3.40
N PHE A 517 7.87 7.51 4.37
CA PHE A 517 6.53 7.00 4.15
C PHE A 517 5.57 8.07 3.64
N ASP A 518 4.95 7.80 2.48
CA ASP A 518 3.89 8.62 1.92
C ASP A 518 2.68 7.79 1.49
N ILE A 519 1.49 8.24 1.88
CA ILE A 519 0.23 7.64 1.43
C ILE A 519 -0.14 8.24 0.08
N VAL A 520 -0.14 7.39 -0.95
CA VAL A 520 -0.55 7.72 -2.31
C VAL A 520 -1.50 6.62 -2.79
N SER A 521 -2.78 6.87 -2.61
CA SER A 521 -3.81 5.87 -2.90
C SER A 521 -4.09 5.75 -4.40
N PRO A 522 -4.19 4.51 -4.93
CA PRO A 522 -4.56 4.31 -6.34
C PRO A 522 -6.02 4.68 -6.59
N GLY A 523 -6.38 4.83 -7.88
CA GLY A 523 -7.73 5.02 -8.36
C GLY A 523 -8.28 3.80 -9.08
N ALA A 524 -9.43 3.97 -9.72
CA ALA A 524 -9.95 3.07 -10.73
C ALA A 524 -9.62 3.63 -12.14
N ASP A 525 -9.54 2.75 -13.14
CA ASP A 525 -9.34 3.16 -14.53
C ASP A 525 -10.58 3.93 -15.02
N GLU A 526 -10.45 5.23 -15.20
CA GLU A 526 -11.56 6.12 -15.56
C GLU A 526 -12.09 5.86 -17.00
N SER A 527 -11.35 5.16 -17.84
CA SER A 527 -11.84 4.71 -19.14
C SER A 527 -12.83 3.55 -19.05
N ILE A 528 -12.78 2.81 -17.96
CA ILE A 528 -13.64 1.65 -17.66
C ILE A 528 -14.69 2.00 -16.62
N TYR A 529 -14.28 2.64 -15.52
CA TYR A 529 -15.12 2.99 -14.38
C TYR A 529 -15.35 4.49 -14.36
N PHE A 530 -16.55 4.93 -14.66
CA PHE A 530 -16.97 6.33 -14.68
C PHE A 530 -18.40 6.45 -14.18
N PRO A 531 -18.86 7.64 -13.77
CA PRO A 531 -20.18 7.84 -13.18
C PRO A 531 -21.30 7.36 -14.10
N TYR A 532 -22.30 6.68 -13.54
CA TYR A 532 -23.49 6.21 -14.27
C TYR A 532 -24.25 7.34 -14.95
N THR A 533 -24.08 8.59 -14.48
CA THR A 533 -24.69 9.79 -15.01
C THR A 533 -24.04 10.30 -16.33
N GLU A 534 -22.89 9.76 -16.71
CA GLU A 534 -22.21 10.08 -17.96
C GLU A 534 -22.84 9.33 -19.15
N GLU A 535 -24.11 9.68 -19.46
CA GLU A 535 -24.95 8.97 -20.43
C GLU A 535 -24.27 8.74 -21.79
N LYS A 536 -23.46 9.70 -22.26
CA LYS A 536 -22.77 9.60 -23.55
C LYS A 536 -21.66 8.55 -23.60
N LEU A 537 -21.14 8.17 -22.45
CA LEU A 537 -20.07 7.19 -22.32
C LEU A 537 -20.60 5.78 -22.01
N ARG A 538 -21.93 5.65 -21.73
CA ARG A 538 -22.55 4.37 -21.38
C ARG A 538 -22.37 3.34 -22.48
N LEU A 539 -21.99 2.13 -22.10
CA LEU A 539 -21.73 1.02 -23.02
C LEU A 539 -22.96 0.12 -23.16
N THR A 540 -24.03 0.71 -23.72
CA THR A 540 -25.34 0.06 -23.87
C THR A 540 -25.33 -1.21 -24.72
N SER A 541 -24.30 -1.43 -25.54
CA SER A 541 -24.09 -2.67 -26.27
C SER A 541 -23.93 -3.91 -25.36
N PHE A 542 -23.53 -3.72 -24.10
CA PHE A 542 -23.45 -4.81 -23.13
C PHE A 542 -24.74 -5.06 -22.36
N HIS A 543 -25.77 -4.21 -22.49
CA HIS A 543 -26.96 -4.31 -21.68
C HIS A 543 -27.71 -5.62 -21.88
N GLU A 544 -27.78 -6.14 -23.11
CA GLU A 544 -28.42 -7.45 -23.40
C GLU A 544 -27.71 -8.59 -22.66
N GLU A 545 -26.36 -8.63 -22.71
CA GLU A 545 -25.57 -9.64 -22.00
C GLU A 545 -25.72 -9.48 -20.47
N ILE A 546 -25.74 -8.24 -19.96
CA ILE A 546 -25.91 -7.97 -18.54
C ILE A 546 -27.31 -8.39 -18.06
N GLU A 547 -28.34 -8.13 -18.84
CA GLU A 547 -29.71 -8.58 -18.51
C GLU A 547 -29.83 -10.09 -18.53
N GLU A 548 -29.16 -10.78 -19.45
CA GLU A 548 -29.10 -12.24 -19.45
C GLU A 548 -28.41 -12.75 -18.19
N LEU A 549 -27.25 -12.20 -17.81
CA LEU A 549 -26.55 -12.58 -16.58
C LEU A 549 -27.43 -12.39 -15.34
N LEU A 550 -28.13 -11.26 -15.25
CA LEU A 550 -28.93 -10.91 -14.07
C LEU A 550 -30.30 -11.61 -14.02
N TYR A 551 -30.96 -11.72 -15.16
CA TYR A 551 -32.42 -12.03 -15.17
C TYR A 551 -32.81 -13.19 -16.04
N SER A 552 -31.86 -13.90 -16.69
CA SER A 552 -32.23 -15.11 -17.45
C SER A 552 -33.00 -16.09 -16.57
N PRO A 553 -34.16 -16.61 -17.07
CA PRO A 553 -34.93 -17.59 -16.32
C PRO A 553 -34.34 -18.99 -16.35
N VAL A 554 -33.32 -19.22 -17.19
CA VAL A 554 -32.61 -20.50 -17.34
C VAL A 554 -31.37 -20.53 -16.51
N GLU A 555 -31.21 -21.53 -15.66
CA GLU A 555 -29.99 -21.79 -14.90
C GLU A 555 -28.99 -22.55 -15.76
N ASN A 556 -27.70 -22.22 -15.60
CA ASN A 556 -26.58 -22.89 -16.28
C ASN A 556 -25.30 -22.83 -15.42
N ASP A 557 -24.15 -23.20 -15.99
CA ASP A 557 -22.88 -23.15 -15.28
C ASP A 557 -22.37 -21.72 -15.01
N GLU A 558 -22.86 -20.73 -15.75
CA GLU A 558 -22.50 -19.33 -15.56
C GLU A 558 -23.33 -18.67 -14.46
N HIS A 559 -24.63 -18.96 -14.39
CA HIS A 559 -25.53 -18.37 -13.39
C HIS A 559 -26.52 -19.35 -12.80
N LEU A 560 -26.73 -19.26 -11.48
CA LEU A 560 -27.61 -20.08 -10.66
C LEU A 560 -28.63 -19.22 -9.93
N CYS A 561 -29.83 -19.76 -9.67
CA CYS A 561 -31.01 -19.11 -9.14
C CYS A 561 -31.56 -18.04 -10.07
N VAL A 562 -32.79 -17.59 -9.83
CA VAL A 562 -33.52 -16.64 -10.70
C VAL A 562 -34.05 -15.48 -9.86
N LEU A 563 -33.94 -14.27 -10.36
CA LEU A 563 -34.57 -13.10 -9.78
C LEU A 563 -35.99 -12.95 -10.35
N LYS A 564 -37.01 -13.08 -9.50
CA LYS A 564 -38.42 -13.01 -9.91
C LYS A 564 -38.95 -11.57 -9.98
N ASP A 565 -38.52 -10.72 -9.06
CA ASP A 565 -38.97 -9.33 -8.97
C ASP A 565 -37.89 -8.38 -9.47
N ARG A 566 -38.00 -7.91 -10.69
CA ARG A 566 -37.08 -6.95 -11.32
C ARG A 566 -37.22 -5.52 -10.81
N SER A 567 -38.29 -5.22 -10.06
CA SER A 567 -38.52 -3.85 -9.53
C SER A 567 -37.69 -3.55 -8.27
N LYS A 568 -37.18 -4.59 -7.63
CA LYS A 568 -36.33 -4.42 -6.45
C LYS A 568 -34.93 -3.96 -6.83
N PRO A 569 -34.34 -3.03 -6.06
CA PRO A 569 -32.95 -2.67 -6.21
C PRO A 569 -32.04 -3.90 -6.00
N ILE A 570 -30.87 -3.88 -6.65
CA ILE A 570 -29.91 -4.97 -6.55
C ILE A 570 -28.85 -4.64 -5.50
N LEU A 571 -28.73 -5.51 -4.50
CA LEU A 571 -27.58 -5.58 -3.62
C LEU A 571 -26.52 -6.43 -4.31
N PHE A 572 -25.35 -5.84 -4.60
CA PHE A 572 -24.35 -6.43 -5.48
C PHE A 572 -23.01 -6.62 -4.79
N THR A 573 -22.35 -7.76 -5.06
CA THR A 573 -20.97 -8.00 -4.67
C THR A 573 -20.22 -8.76 -5.76
N MET A 574 -18.92 -8.46 -5.90
CA MET A 574 -18.03 -9.13 -6.85
C MET A 574 -16.63 -9.27 -6.27
N ALA A 575 -16.19 -10.52 -6.05
CA ALA A 575 -14.85 -10.84 -5.56
C ALA A 575 -14.51 -12.31 -5.85
N ARG A 576 -13.26 -12.71 -5.55
CA ARG A 576 -12.90 -14.13 -5.50
C ARG A 576 -13.70 -14.82 -4.40
N LEU A 577 -14.01 -16.08 -4.63
CA LEU A 577 -14.75 -16.89 -3.65
C LEU A 577 -13.75 -17.59 -2.71
N ASP A 578 -13.22 -16.83 -1.77
CA ASP A 578 -12.35 -17.31 -0.71
C ASP A 578 -12.87 -16.86 0.67
N ARG A 579 -12.34 -17.46 1.73
CA ARG A 579 -12.77 -17.20 3.10
C ARG A 579 -12.63 -15.71 3.48
N VAL A 580 -11.54 -15.08 3.04
CA VAL A 580 -11.23 -13.68 3.45
C VAL A 580 -12.23 -12.72 2.81
N LYS A 581 -12.65 -12.95 1.57
CA LYS A 581 -13.64 -12.12 0.87
C LYS A 581 -15.07 -12.31 1.41
N ASN A 582 -15.33 -13.39 2.13
CA ASN A 582 -16.53 -13.61 2.93
C ASN A 582 -17.87 -13.45 2.19
N LEU A 583 -17.91 -13.81 0.90
CA LEU A 583 -19.13 -13.73 0.10
C LEU A 583 -20.25 -14.60 0.67
N THR A 584 -19.90 -15.80 1.17
CA THR A 584 -20.84 -16.71 1.81
C THR A 584 -21.42 -16.15 3.10
N GLY A 585 -20.65 -15.35 3.85
CA GLY A 585 -21.14 -14.63 5.01
C GLY A 585 -22.22 -13.61 4.64
N LEU A 586 -22.04 -12.85 3.57
CA LEU A 586 -23.07 -11.93 3.07
C LEU A 586 -24.35 -12.67 2.68
N VAL A 587 -24.23 -13.84 2.01
CA VAL A 587 -25.38 -14.66 1.65
C VAL A 587 -26.11 -15.19 2.89
N GLU A 588 -25.35 -15.56 3.94
CA GLU A 588 -25.95 -15.95 5.22
C GLU A 588 -26.70 -14.79 5.90
N TRP A 589 -26.12 -13.59 5.94
CA TRP A 589 -26.78 -12.41 6.50
C TRP A 589 -28.08 -12.08 5.78
N TYR A 590 -28.02 -12.09 4.44
CA TYR A 590 -29.18 -11.87 3.58
C TYR A 590 -30.24 -12.96 3.81
N GLY A 591 -29.83 -14.24 3.85
CA GLY A 591 -30.74 -15.37 4.06
C GLY A 591 -31.50 -15.31 5.39
N LYS A 592 -30.83 -14.87 6.45
CA LYS A 592 -31.40 -14.74 7.81
C LYS A 592 -32.33 -13.53 7.94
N ASN A 593 -32.16 -12.48 7.15
CA ASN A 593 -32.91 -11.23 7.29
C ASN A 593 -34.05 -11.14 6.25
N THR A 594 -35.26 -11.51 6.67
CA THR A 594 -36.46 -11.50 5.81
C THR A 594 -36.78 -10.12 5.27
N LYS A 595 -36.57 -9.06 6.07
CA LYS A 595 -36.86 -7.69 5.68
C LYS A 595 -35.93 -7.20 4.58
N LEU A 596 -34.63 -7.53 4.66
CA LEU A 596 -33.68 -7.23 3.60
C LEU A 596 -34.05 -7.94 2.27
N ARG A 597 -34.51 -9.20 2.37
CA ARG A 597 -35.00 -9.97 1.22
C ARG A 597 -36.26 -9.37 0.58
N GLU A 598 -37.10 -8.70 1.35
CA GLU A 598 -38.26 -7.97 0.84
C GLU A 598 -37.88 -6.68 0.10
N LEU A 599 -36.80 -6.01 0.56
CA LEU A 599 -36.37 -4.70 0.06
C LEU A 599 -35.47 -4.78 -1.17
N ALA A 600 -34.62 -5.79 -1.29
CA ALA A 600 -33.62 -5.87 -2.34
C ALA A 600 -33.39 -7.32 -2.81
N ASN A 601 -32.98 -7.48 -4.07
CA ASN A 601 -32.42 -8.72 -4.59
C ASN A 601 -30.91 -8.77 -4.32
N LEU A 602 -30.37 -9.97 -4.07
CA LEU A 602 -28.93 -10.16 -3.90
C LEU A 602 -28.31 -10.80 -5.14
N VAL A 603 -27.27 -10.18 -5.69
CA VAL A 603 -26.45 -10.71 -6.79
C VAL A 603 -25.01 -10.87 -6.33
N VAL A 604 -24.48 -12.07 -6.43
CA VAL A 604 -23.10 -12.41 -6.07
C VAL A 604 -22.36 -12.88 -7.30
N VAL A 605 -21.23 -12.23 -7.62
CA VAL A 605 -20.31 -12.65 -8.67
C VAL A 605 -19.02 -13.16 -8.01
N GLY A 606 -18.75 -14.46 -8.16
CA GLY A 606 -17.56 -15.06 -7.58
C GLY A 606 -17.50 -16.57 -7.69
N GLY A 607 -16.29 -17.13 -7.67
CA GLY A 607 -16.05 -18.53 -7.97
C GLY A 607 -16.29 -18.87 -9.45
N ASP A 608 -15.84 -20.04 -9.89
CA ASP A 608 -16.07 -20.48 -11.28
C ASP A 608 -16.70 -21.87 -11.31
N ARG A 609 -18.01 -21.93 -11.52
CA ARG A 609 -18.79 -23.15 -11.59
C ARG A 609 -18.62 -23.93 -12.90
N ARG A 610 -17.98 -23.32 -13.91
CA ARG A 610 -17.73 -23.91 -15.23
C ARG A 610 -16.57 -24.91 -15.22
N LYS A 611 -15.77 -24.93 -14.16
CA LYS A 611 -14.62 -25.82 -13.98
C LYS A 611 -14.49 -26.28 -12.53
N GLU A 612 -13.86 -27.42 -12.33
CA GLU A 612 -13.51 -27.88 -10.98
C GLU A 612 -12.35 -27.06 -10.43
N SER A 613 -12.57 -26.45 -9.28
CA SER A 613 -11.52 -25.68 -8.60
C SER A 613 -10.48 -26.62 -7.99
N LYS A 614 -9.20 -26.26 -8.11
CA LYS A 614 -8.10 -26.94 -7.43
C LYS A 614 -7.78 -26.32 -6.08
N ASP A 615 -8.40 -25.18 -5.76
CA ASP A 615 -8.22 -24.46 -4.50
C ASP A 615 -9.19 -25.01 -3.44
N ILE A 616 -8.63 -25.52 -2.34
CA ILE A 616 -9.39 -26.12 -1.22
C ILE A 616 -10.30 -25.08 -0.55
N GLU A 617 -9.86 -23.81 -0.44
CA GLU A 617 -10.69 -22.75 0.13
C GLU A 617 -11.89 -22.44 -0.76
N GLU A 618 -11.66 -22.28 -2.06
CA GLU A 618 -12.74 -22.04 -3.01
C GLU A 618 -13.76 -23.17 -3.02
N GLN A 619 -13.30 -24.43 -3.00
CA GLN A 619 -14.18 -25.62 -2.90
C GLN A 619 -15.04 -25.58 -1.64
N ALA A 620 -14.45 -25.23 -0.49
CA ALA A 620 -15.16 -25.11 0.78
C ALA A 620 -16.21 -24.01 0.75
N GLU A 621 -15.87 -22.83 0.21
CA GLU A 621 -16.80 -21.72 0.08
C GLU A 621 -17.91 -22.00 -0.94
N MET A 622 -17.62 -22.68 -2.05
CA MET A 622 -18.66 -23.15 -3.00
C MET A 622 -19.68 -24.06 -2.32
N LYS A 623 -19.21 -25.00 -1.51
CA LYS A 623 -20.08 -25.90 -0.74
C LYS A 623 -20.97 -25.13 0.23
N LYS A 624 -20.43 -24.14 0.93
CA LYS A 624 -21.21 -23.25 1.81
C LYS A 624 -22.26 -22.45 1.04
N MET A 625 -21.90 -21.97 -0.16
CA MET A 625 -22.83 -21.22 -1.01
C MET A 625 -24.06 -22.06 -1.36
N TYR A 626 -23.88 -23.30 -1.84
CA TYR A 626 -24.98 -24.21 -2.11
C TYR A 626 -25.82 -24.49 -0.88
N ASN A 627 -25.19 -24.74 0.28
CA ASN A 627 -25.90 -24.99 1.52
C ASN A 627 -26.77 -23.79 1.95
N HIS A 628 -26.28 -22.54 1.79
CA HIS A 628 -27.06 -21.35 2.11
C HIS A 628 -28.23 -21.14 1.16
N ILE A 629 -28.05 -21.40 -0.13
CA ILE A 629 -29.13 -21.30 -1.12
C ILE A 629 -30.28 -22.22 -0.74
N GLU A 630 -29.96 -23.46 -0.39
CA GLU A 630 -30.96 -24.48 0.02
C GLU A 630 -31.57 -24.12 1.38
N LYS A 631 -30.72 -23.88 2.39
CA LYS A 631 -31.17 -23.64 3.77
C LYS A 631 -32.12 -22.47 3.90
N TYR A 632 -31.90 -21.39 3.16
CA TYR A 632 -32.72 -20.18 3.24
C TYR A 632 -33.71 -20.05 2.10
N ASN A 633 -33.81 -21.03 1.19
CA ASN A 633 -34.69 -21.01 0.04
C ASN A 633 -34.56 -19.69 -0.76
N LEU A 634 -33.38 -19.42 -1.26
CA LEU A 634 -33.04 -18.14 -1.85
C LEU A 634 -33.48 -17.94 -3.30
N ASN A 635 -33.91 -19.03 -4.00
CA ASN A 635 -34.33 -18.92 -5.39
C ASN A 635 -35.53 -17.96 -5.54
N GLY A 636 -35.43 -17.05 -6.45
CA GLY A 636 -36.39 -15.96 -6.70
C GLY A 636 -35.96 -14.58 -6.20
N GLN A 637 -34.94 -14.50 -5.33
CA GLN A 637 -34.44 -13.26 -4.73
C GLN A 637 -32.90 -13.17 -4.76
N PHE A 638 -32.23 -14.22 -5.20
CA PHE A 638 -30.80 -14.38 -5.21
C PHE A 638 -30.31 -14.83 -6.58
N ARG A 639 -29.14 -14.34 -6.97
CA ARG A 639 -28.48 -14.73 -8.21
C ARG A 639 -27.00 -14.93 -7.94
N TRP A 640 -26.48 -16.11 -8.23
CA TRP A 640 -25.05 -16.40 -8.18
C TRP A 640 -24.48 -16.53 -9.59
N ILE A 641 -23.52 -15.68 -9.92
CA ILE A 641 -22.87 -15.60 -11.23
C ILE A 641 -21.41 -16.04 -11.07
N SER A 642 -20.93 -16.90 -11.95
CA SER A 642 -19.53 -17.29 -12.04
C SER A 642 -18.64 -16.07 -12.35
N SER A 643 -17.37 -16.12 -11.94
CA SER A 643 -16.42 -15.02 -12.11
C SER A 643 -16.41 -14.44 -13.54
N GLN A 644 -16.42 -13.14 -13.64
CA GLN A 644 -16.48 -12.37 -14.89
C GLN A 644 -15.12 -11.72 -15.18
N MET A 645 -14.53 -12.03 -16.32
CA MET A 645 -13.18 -11.60 -16.71
C MET A 645 -13.15 -10.31 -17.55
N ASN A 646 -14.27 -9.93 -18.17
CA ASN A 646 -14.34 -8.74 -19.01
C ASN A 646 -14.50 -7.48 -18.16
N ARG A 647 -13.38 -6.79 -17.87
CA ARG A 647 -13.37 -5.57 -17.04
C ARG A 647 -14.27 -4.47 -17.60
N VAL A 648 -14.32 -4.30 -18.92
CA VAL A 648 -15.12 -3.23 -19.56
C VAL A 648 -16.61 -3.47 -19.33
N ARG A 649 -17.06 -4.73 -19.54
CA ARG A 649 -18.42 -5.13 -19.22
C ARG A 649 -18.74 -5.03 -17.73
N ASN A 650 -17.78 -5.38 -16.87
CA ASN A 650 -17.94 -5.26 -15.41
C ASN A 650 -18.14 -3.80 -14.99
N GLY A 651 -17.45 -2.84 -15.61
CA GLY A 651 -17.69 -1.41 -15.39
C GLY A 651 -19.12 -1.00 -15.75
N GLU A 652 -19.64 -1.49 -16.89
CA GLU A 652 -21.04 -1.22 -17.26
C GLU A 652 -22.04 -1.97 -16.35
N LEU A 653 -21.67 -3.15 -15.84
CA LEU A 653 -22.50 -3.87 -14.86
C LEU A 653 -22.63 -3.04 -13.57
N TYR A 654 -21.58 -2.43 -13.03
CA TYR A 654 -21.70 -1.52 -11.89
C TYR A 654 -22.66 -0.36 -12.16
N ARG A 655 -22.56 0.27 -13.35
CA ARG A 655 -23.48 1.36 -13.75
C ARG A 655 -24.92 0.88 -13.94
N TYR A 656 -25.09 -0.32 -14.48
CA TYR A 656 -26.42 -0.93 -14.61
C TYR A 656 -27.07 -1.16 -13.22
N ILE A 657 -26.27 -1.58 -12.22
CA ILE A 657 -26.74 -1.70 -10.84
C ILE A 657 -27.13 -0.33 -10.25
N CYS A 658 -26.41 0.76 -10.60
CA CYS A 658 -26.84 2.12 -10.22
C CYS A 658 -28.24 2.47 -10.77
N ASP A 659 -28.54 2.06 -12.01
CA ASP A 659 -29.85 2.32 -12.63
C ASP A 659 -30.97 1.63 -11.85
N THR A 660 -30.71 0.52 -11.17
CA THR A 660 -31.67 -0.14 -10.27
C THR A 660 -31.79 0.53 -8.89
N LYS A 661 -31.05 1.62 -8.63
CA LYS A 661 -30.88 2.20 -7.30
C LYS A 661 -30.37 1.20 -6.26
N GLY A 662 -29.50 0.31 -6.71
CA GLY A 662 -28.88 -0.73 -5.92
C GLY A 662 -27.72 -0.22 -5.04
N ALA A 663 -26.99 -1.16 -4.44
CA ALA A 663 -25.83 -0.87 -3.62
C ALA A 663 -24.76 -1.95 -3.79
N PHE A 664 -23.49 -1.59 -3.58
CA PHE A 664 -22.38 -2.52 -3.57
C PHE A 664 -22.00 -2.91 -2.13
N VAL A 665 -21.71 -4.19 -1.90
CA VAL A 665 -21.26 -4.69 -0.59
C VAL A 665 -19.94 -5.40 -0.74
N GLN A 666 -18.96 -5.00 0.06
CA GLN A 666 -17.66 -5.67 0.18
C GLN A 666 -17.53 -6.22 1.60
N PRO A 667 -17.92 -7.50 1.84
CA PRO A 667 -18.06 -8.07 3.18
C PRO A 667 -16.79 -8.72 3.73
N ALA A 668 -15.62 -8.43 3.16
CA ALA A 668 -14.37 -9.08 3.49
C ALA A 668 -14.03 -8.99 4.99
N LEU A 669 -13.45 -10.05 5.53
CA LEU A 669 -12.94 -10.05 6.91
C LEU A 669 -11.82 -9.03 7.09
N TYR A 670 -11.00 -8.88 6.06
CA TYR A 670 -9.95 -7.85 5.92
C TYR A 670 -9.73 -7.50 4.44
N GLU A 671 -9.56 -6.24 4.14
CA GLU A 671 -9.24 -5.76 2.79
C GLU A 671 -8.08 -4.76 2.86
N ALA A 672 -6.95 -5.09 2.25
CA ALA A 672 -5.74 -4.26 2.31
C ALA A 672 -5.97 -2.84 1.78
N PHE A 673 -6.55 -2.70 0.59
CA PHE A 673 -6.96 -1.41 0.03
C PHE A 673 -8.45 -1.39 -0.37
N GLY A 674 -8.86 -2.23 -1.31
CA GLY A 674 -10.25 -2.31 -1.80
C GLY A 674 -10.46 -1.64 -3.15
N LEU A 675 -9.75 -2.08 -4.18
CA LEU A 675 -9.96 -1.58 -5.56
C LEU A 675 -11.42 -1.68 -5.99
N THR A 676 -12.11 -2.79 -5.67
CA THR A 676 -13.52 -2.95 -6.00
C THR A 676 -14.43 -1.95 -5.31
N VAL A 677 -14.06 -1.47 -4.13
CA VAL A 677 -14.76 -0.38 -3.42
C VAL A 677 -14.61 0.92 -4.21
N VAL A 678 -13.38 1.24 -4.63
CA VAL A 678 -13.09 2.43 -5.45
C VAL A 678 -13.81 2.34 -6.80
N GLU A 679 -13.79 1.17 -7.46
CA GLU A 679 -14.48 0.91 -8.74
C GLU A 679 -15.99 1.16 -8.62
N ALA A 680 -16.62 0.59 -7.59
CA ALA A 680 -18.06 0.75 -7.34
C ALA A 680 -18.43 2.21 -7.06
N MET A 681 -17.65 2.88 -6.20
CA MET A 681 -17.87 4.30 -5.86
C MET A 681 -17.60 5.22 -7.08
N THR A 682 -16.64 4.92 -7.92
CA THR A 682 -16.36 5.65 -9.17
C THR A 682 -17.52 5.56 -10.15
N CYS A 683 -18.24 4.45 -10.16
CA CYS A 683 -19.45 4.28 -10.95
C CYS A 683 -20.67 4.97 -10.33
N GLY A 684 -20.62 5.38 -9.06
CA GLY A 684 -21.69 6.07 -8.33
C GLY A 684 -22.53 5.14 -7.45
N LEU A 685 -22.12 3.89 -7.19
CA LEU A 685 -22.84 2.99 -6.30
C LEU A 685 -22.65 3.37 -4.84
N PRO A 686 -23.72 3.57 -4.05
CA PRO A 686 -23.63 3.54 -2.60
C PRO A 686 -22.97 2.25 -2.14
N THR A 687 -21.89 2.37 -1.36
CA THR A 687 -21.00 1.25 -1.05
C THR A 687 -20.96 0.97 0.44
N PHE A 688 -21.15 -0.30 0.78
CA PHE A 688 -21.02 -0.86 2.13
C PHE A 688 -19.75 -1.72 2.15
N ALA A 689 -18.78 -1.38 2.95
CA ALA A 689 -17.53 -2.14 2.97
C ALA A 689 -17.00 -2.36 4.39
N THR A 690 -16.15 -3.37 4.52
CA THR A 690 -15.55 -3.74 5.79
C THR A 690 -14.90 -2.56 6.51
N CYS A 691 -15.04 -2.51 7.82
CA CYS A 691 -14.32 -1.56 8.67
C CYS A 691 -12.85 -1.96 8.92
N ASN A 692 -12.39 -3.10 8.35
CA ASN A 692 -11.07 -3.65 8.56
C ASN A 692 -10.18 -3.45 7.32
N GLY A 693 -9.23 -2.53 7.39
CA GLY A 693 -8.28 -2.23 6.31
C GLY A 693 -8.64 -0.99 5.52
N GLY A 694 -8.26 -0.95 4.25
CA GLY A 694 -8.38 0.22 3.37
C GLY A 694 -9.76 0.85 3.25
N PRO A 695 -10.85 0.07 3.13
CA PRO A 695 -12.19 0.64 3.03
C PRO A 695 -12.58 1.54 4.21
N ALA A 696 -12.02 1.30 5.40
CA ALA A 696 -12.23 2.16 6.57
C ALA A 696 -11.73 3.60 6.37
N GLU A 697 -10.74 3.79 5.49
CA GLU A 697 -10.18 5.11 5.14
C GLU A 697 -10.82 5.69 3.87
N ILE A 698 -11.19 4.84 2.91
CA ILE A 698 -11.82 5.26 1.66
C ILE A 698 -13.20 5.87 1.95
N ILE A 699 -14.00 5.18 2.73
CA ILE A 699 -15.38 5.56 3.03
C ILE A 699 -15.46 6.50 4.23
N VAL A 700 -16.22 7.58 4.09
CA VAL A 700 -16.70 8.40 5.21
C VAL A 700 -18.11 7.91 5.57
N HIS A 701 -18.22 7.20 6.70
CA HIS A 701 -19.46 6.55 7.12
C HIS A 701 -20.66 7.49 7.15
N GLY A 702 -21.75 7.10 6.48
CA GLY A 702 -23.00 7.87 6.39
C GLY A 702 -22.97 9.06 5.43
N LYS A 703 -21.81 9.32 4.76
CA LYS A 703 -21.67 10.41 3.79
C LYS A 703 -21.32 9.91 2.39
N SER A 704 -20.26 9.10 2.27
CA SER A 704 -19.79 8.56 0.99
C SER A 704 -20.01 7.06 0.85
N GLY A 705 -20.62 6.43 1.83
CA GLY A 705 -20.86 5.01 1.96
C GLY A 705 -20.96 4.61 3.43
N PHE A 706 -20.85 3.32 3.71
CA PHE A 706 -21.05 2.78 5.05
C PHE A 706 -20.00 1.73 5.40
N HIS A 707 -19.52 1.74 6.63
CA HIS A 707 -18.68 0.66 7.18
C HIS A 707 -19.59 -0.43 7.74
N ILE A 708 -19.23 -1.68 7.46
CA ILE A 708 -19.83 -2.87 8.05
C ILE A 708 -18.76 -3.66 8.81
N ASP A 709 -19.16 -4.25 9.93
CA ASP A 709 -18.31 -5.19 10.66
C ASP A 709 -18.65 -6.62 10.20
N PRO A 710 -17.73 -7.30 9.48
CA PRO A 710 -17.99 -8.64 8.95
C PRO A 710 -18.17 -9.72 10.01
N TYR A 711 -17.75 -9.47 11.25
CA TYR A 711 -17.95 -10.37 12.38
C TYR A 711 -19.30 -10.18 13.07
N HIS A 712 -20.03 -9.10 12.75
CA HIS A 712 -21.35 -8.77 13.29
C HIS A 712 -22.41 -8.68 12.17
N GLY A 713 -22.62 -9.80 11.47
CA GLY A 713 -23.48 -9.87 10.27
C GLY A 713 -24.94 -9.42 10.47
N VAL A 714 -25.49 -9.61 11.67
CA VAL A 714 -26.84 -9.12 12.00
C VAL A 714 -26.90 -7.61 11.90
N GLN A 715 -25.94 -6.91 12.51
CA GLN A 715 -25.85 -5.44 12.48
C GLN A 715 -25.59 -4.93 11.07
N ALA A 716 -24.74 -5.64 10.30
CA ALA A 716 -24.49 -5.32 8.89
C ALA A 716 -25.77 -5.43 8.04
N ALA A 717 -26.57 -6.47 8.24
CA ALA A 717 -27.86 -6.62 7.57
C ALA A 717 -28.88 -5.56 7.99
N GLU A 718 -28.93 -5.19 9.26
CA GLU A 718 -29.80 -4.11 9.77
C GLU A 718 -29.44 -2.75 9.15
N LEU A 719 -28.15 -2.46 8.97
CA LEU A 719 -27.67 -1.25 8.32
C LEU A 719 -28.11 -1.18 6.85
N LEU A 720 -28.07 -2.31 6.14
CA LEU A 720 -28.57 -2.42 4.76
C LEU A 720 -30.09 -2.21 4.71
N VAL A 721 -30.84 -2.77 5.65
CA VAL A 721 -32.28 -2.56 5.76
C VAL A 721 -32.59 -1.08 5.98
N ASP A 722 -31.94 -0.44 6.94
CA ASP A 722 -32.12 1.00 7.24
C ASP A 722 -31.86 1.88 6.02
N PHE A 723 -30.81 1.57 5.25
CA PHE A 723 -30.50 2.29 4.01
C PHE A 723 -31.62 2.19 2.98
N PHE A 724 -32.07 0.97 2.65
CA PHE A 724 -33.11 0.78 1.65
C PHE A 724 -34.48 1.33 2.10
N GLU A 725 -34.77 1.27 3.40
CA GLU A 725 -35.99 1.92 3.96
C GLU A 725 -35.94 3.43 3.83
N LYS A 726 -34.77 4.04 4.12
CA LYS A 726 -34.56 5.48 3.91
C LYS A 726 -34.71 5.87 2.45
N CYS A 727 -34.13 5.08 1.53
CA CYS A 727 -34.29 5.31 0.09
C CYS A 727 -35.75 5.19 -0.37
N LYS A 728 -36.51 4.28 0.23
CA LYS A 728 -37.95 4.13 -0.06
C LYS A 728 -38.75 5.32 0.48
N ALA A 729 -38.41 5.82 1.66
CA ALA A 729 -39.07 6.96 2.28
C ALA A 729 -38.69 8.31 1.62
N ASP A 730 -37.41 8.44 1.21
CA ASP A 730 -36.86 9.62 0.53
C ASP A 730 -36.00 9.18 -0.66
N PRO A 731 -36.50 9.23 -1.89
CA PRO A 731 -35.75 8.86 -3.08
C PRO A 731 -34.47 9.65 -3.29
N THR A 732 -34.34 10.85 -2.72
CA THR A 732 -33.12 11.68 -2.85
C THR A 732 -31.99 11.17 -1.95
N TYR A 733 -32.27 10.32 -0.97
CA TYR A 733 -31.28 9.79 -0.05
C TYR A 733 -30.24 8.93 -0.75
N TRP A 734 -30.67 8.08 -1.70
CA TRP A 734 -29.74 7.30 -2.52
C TRP A 734 -28.79 8.19 -3.29
N ASP A 735 -29.32 9.22 -3.99
CA ASP A 735 -28.53 10.16 -4.78
C ASP A 735 -27.53 10.94 -3.91
N LYS A 736 -27.90 11.30 -2.69
CA LYS A 736 -27.03 11.97 -1.72
C LYS A 736 -25.79 11.11 -1.36
N ILE A 737 -26.00 9.82 -1.08
CA ILE A 737 -24.87 8.91 -0.75
C ILE A 737 -24.03 8.65 -2.00
N SER A 738 -24.66 8.44 -3.16
CA SER A 738 -23.97 8.27 -4.46
C SER A 738 -23.08 9.48 -4.77
N GLN A 739 -23.60 10.70 -4.67
CA GLN A 739 -22.83 11.93 -4.91
C GLN A 739 -21.69 12.11 -3.89
N GLY A 740 -21.94 11.79 -2.61
CA GLY A 740 -20.90 11.79 -1.58
C GLY A 740 -19.77 10.82 -1.91
N GLY A 741 -20.08 9.64 -2.45
CA GLY A 741 -19.11 8.66 -2.94
C GLY A 741 -18.30 9.18 -4.12
N LEU A 742 -18.96 9.71 -5.15
CA LEU A 742 -18.31 10.30 -6.34
C LEU A 742 -17.36 11.44 -5.96
N GLN A 743 -17.83 12.36 -5.11
CA GLN A 743 -16.99 13.47 -4.63
C GLN A 743 -15.75 12.96 -3.89
N ARG A 744 -15.91 11.97 -2.99
CA ARG A 744 -14.82 11.39 -2.23
C ARG A 744 -13.75 10.78 -3.14
N ILE A 745 -14.17 10.07 -4.20
CA ILE A 745 -13.27 9.47 -5.18
C ILE A 745 -12.51 10.56 -5.96
N GLN A 746 -13.22 11.55 -6.49
CA GLN A 746 -12.60 12.63 -7.28
C GLN A 746 -11.59 13.45 -6.47
N GLU A 747 -11.82 13.63 -5.17
CA GLU A 747 -10.92 14.38 -4.30
C GLU A 747 -9.64 13.64 -3.93
N LYS A 748 -9.66 12.27 -3.87
CA LYS A 748 -8.56 11.53 -3.25
C LYS A 748 -8.12 10.24 -3.96
N TYR A 749 -8.99 9.59 -4.74
CA TYR A 749 -8.76 8.24 -5.24
C TYR A 749 -8.82 8.15 -6.76
N THR A 750 -8.01 9.00 -7.43
CA THR A 750 -7.86 8.96 -8.90
C THR A 750 -6.41 8.66 -9.27
N TRP A 751 -6.22 7.95 -10.37
CA TRP A 751 -4.89 7.71 -10.94
C TRP A 751 -4.18 9.01 -11.35
N LYS A 752 -4.92 10.05 -11.67
CA LYS A 752 -4.37 11.38 -11.95
C LYS A 752 -3.71 11.98 -10.71
N ILE A 753 -4.41 12.00 -9.57
CA ILE A 753 -3.85 12.49 -8.28
C ILE A 753 -2.63 11.63 -7.91
N TYR A 754 -2.75 10.30 -8.06
CA TYR A 754 -1.66 9.36 -7.78
C TYR A 754 -0.39 9.71 -8.58
N SER A 755 -0.50 9.83 -9.92
CA SER A 755 0.65 10.09 -10.78
C SER A 755 1.26 11.47 -10.56
N GLN A 756 0.43 12.49 -10.33
CA GLN A 756 0.90 13.84 -9.95
C GLN A 756 1.69 13.79 -8.65
N ARG A 757 1.17 13.10 -7.64
CA ARG A 757 1.82 12.99 -6.33
C ARG A 757 3.14 12.22 -6.44
N LEU A 758 3.14 11.06 -7.08
CA LEU A 758 4.33 10.22 -7.25
C LEU A 758 5.49 10.98 -7.91
N LEU A 759 5.22 11.69 -9.01
CA LEU A 759 6.26 12.45 -9.70
C LEU A 759 6.75 13.66 -8.87
N THR A 760 5.89 14.27 -8.08
CA THR A 760 6.29 15.35 -7.15
C THR A 760 7.16 14.79 -6.02
N LEU A 761 6.77 13.66 -5.43
CA LEU A 761 7.58 12.96 -4.43
C LEU A 761 8.96 12.60 -4.98
N THR A 762 9.03 12.10 -6.21
CA THR A 762 10.31 11.80 -6.86
C THR A 762 11.22 13.04 -6.93
N GLY A 763 10.67 14.22 -7.21
CA GLY A 763 11.41 15.48 -7.19
C GLY A 763 11.95 15.82 -5.80
N VAL A 764 11.10 15.73 -4.77
CA VAL A 764 11.48 16.06 -3.38
C VAL A 764 12.52 15.09 -2.83
N TYR A 765 12.29 13.77 -2.97
CA TYR A 765 13.24 12.76 -2.48
C TYR A 765 14.52 12.70 -3.31
N GLY A 766 14.46 12.99 -4.62
CA GLY A 766 15.65 13.18 -5.45
C GLY A 766 16.52 14.34 -4.97
N PHE A 767 15.92 15.47 -4.60
CA PHE A 767 16.63 16.59 -4.00
C PHE A 767 17.19 16.24 -2.62
N TRP A 768 16.40 15.60 -1.76
CA TRP A 768 16.85 15.11 -0.46
C TRP A 768 18.05 14.18 -0.58
N LYS A 769 18.00 13.23 -1.49
CA LYS A 769 19.11 12.31 -1.79
C LYS A 769 20.38 13.05 -2.20
N HIS A 770 20.24 14.10 -3.03
CA HIS A 770 21.35 14.94 -3.46
C HIS A 770 21.98 15.70 -2.27
N VAL A 771 21.15 16.32 -1.41
CA VAL A 771 21.59 17.12 -0.27
C VAL A 771 22.21 16.27 0.84
N SER A 772 21.68 15.04 1.06
CA SER A 772 22.08 14.17 2.18
C SER A 772 23.02 13.02 1.80
N ASN A 773 23.57 13.03 0.59
CA ASN A 773 24.35 11.90 0.08
C ASN A 773 25.53 11.46 0.99
N LEU A 774 26.17 12.41 1.65
CA LEU A 774 27.24 12.14 2.62
C LEU A 774 26.71 11.59 3.94
N ASP A 775 25.58 12.12 4.40
CA ASP A 775 24.96 11.75 5.68
C ASP A 775 24.45 10.31 5.68
N HIS A 776 24.09 9.77 4.51
CA HIS A 776 23.60 8.40 4.35
C HIS A 776 24.69 7.35 4.03
N ARG A 777 25.95 7.73 3.98
CA ARG A 777 27.06 6.82 3.58
C ARG A 777 27.22 5.64 4.53
N GLU A 778 27.12 5.86 5.82
CA GLU A 778 27.29 4.79 6.83
C GLU A 778 26.09 3.86 6.85
N SER A 779 24.87 4.37 6.69
CA SER A 779 23.65 3.56 6.56
C SER A 779 23.73 2.63 5.36
N ARG A 780 24.21 3.12 4.21
CA ARG A 780 24.41 2.32 3.00
C ARG A 780 25.40 1.19 3.24
N ARG A 781 26.55 1.45 3.86
CA ARG A 781 27.55 0.43 4.19
C ARG A 781 26.99 -0.67 5.09
N TYR A 782 26.22 -0.28 6.08
CA TYR A 782 25.56 -1.24 6.97
C TYR A 782 24.59 -2.13 6.21
N LEU A 783 23.76 -1.55 5.33
CA LEU A 783 22.82 -2.30 4.50
C LEU A 783 23.51 -3.22 3.50
N GLU A 784 24.62 -2.78 2.90
CA GLU A 784 25.47 -3.64 2.02
C GLU A 784 26.04 -4.83 2.79
N MET A 785 26.54 -4.62 4.01
CA MET A 785 27.02 -5.69 4.88
C MET A 785 25.87 -6.64 5.27
N PHE A 786 24.71 -6.12 5.64
CA PHE A 786 23.53 -6.93 5.97
C PHE A 786 23.08 -7.78 4.77
N TYR A 787 23.04 -7.20 3.58
CA TYR A 787 22.74 -7.91 2.35
C TYR A 787 23.76 -9.05 2.11
N ALA A 788 25.04 -8.75 2.11
CA ALA A 788 26.08 -9.72 1.79
C ALA A 788 26.22 -10.83 2.84
N LEU A 789 26.11 -10.50 4.11
CA LEU A 789 26.36 -11.46 5.21
C LEU A 789 25.11 -12.24 5.63
N LYS A 790 23.90 -11.70 5.43
CA LYS A 790 22.65 -12.32 5.85
C LYS A 790 21.76 -12.72 4.68
N TYR A 791 21.31 -11.76 3.87
CA TYR A 791 20.36 -12.05 2.80
C TYR A 791 20.93 -13.03 1.77
N ARG A 792 22.11 -12.77 1.21
CA ARG A 792 22.69 -13.60 0.15
C ARG A 792 22.82 -15.06 0.59
N LYS A 793 23.26 -15.30 1.82
CA LYS A 793 23.39 -16.68 2.35
C LYS A 793 22.04 -17.38 2.48
N LEU A 794 20.98 -16.66 2.87
CA LEU A 794 19.64 -17.20 2.97
C LEU A 794 19.06 -17.47 1.57
N ALA A 795 19.25 -16.55 0.63
CA ALA A 795 18.82 -16.71 -0.75
C ALA A 795 19.50 -17.93 -1.43
N ASP A 796 20.81 -18.10 -1.24
CA ASP A 796 21.56 -19.24 -1.76
C ASP A 796 21.14 -20.58 -1.12
N SER A 797 20.57 -20.56 0.07
CA SER A 797 20.06 -21.76 0.75
C SER A 797 18.69 -22.24 0.26
N VAL A 798 17.96 -21.42 -0.48
CA VAL A 798 16.69 -21.80 -1.08
C VAL A 798 16.93 -22.79 -2.20
N PRO A 799 16.26 -23.96 -2.22
CA PRO A 799 16.48 -24.96 -3.24
C PRO A 799 16.19 -24.43 -4.65
N LEU A 800 17.11 -24.68 -5.58
CA LEU A 800 16.87 -24.39 -6.98
C LEU A 800 15.78 -25.33 -7.52
N THR A 801 14.83 -24.79 -8.26
CA THR A 801 13.83 -25.59 -8.93
C THR A 801 14.51 -26.51 -9.93
N ILE A 802 14.34 -27.82 -9.76
CA ILE A 802 14.86 -28.84 -10.69
C ILE A 802 13.89 -28.90 -11.86
N GLU A 803 14.32 -28.50 -13.06
CA GLU A 803 13.58 -28.73 -14.31
C GLU A 803 13.75 -30.17 -14.80
#